data_ad435f2d9d1a8d407c22f91fa1bf4cec
#
_entry.id   ad435f2d9d1a8d407c22f91fa1bf4cec
#
_cell.length_a   1.000
_cell.length_b   1.000
_cell.length_c   1.000
_cell.angle_alpha   90.00
_cell.angle_beta   90.00
_cell.angle_gamma   90.00
#
_symmetry.space_group_name_H-M   'P 1'
#
loop_
_entity.id
_entity.type
_entity.pdbx_description
1 polymer ?
#
loop_
_entity_poly.entity_id
_entity_poly.type
_entity_poly.pdbx_seq_one_letter_code
_entity_poly.pdbx_strand_id
1 'polypeptide(L)'
;MIRAKLVLRNVISKPLRTGIIILSLAAAAFAALFCIAGIHSAQNDLRDFFAANYGDMDMMIIPGNSSNRVTQEELPAGSKLLAETDAVIKETIPNPNYINYVNQLSITVIGIDTQSAYESHILETPCPTEDGLTMTAPLAAQLGKKVGDTFSFYGYGNVKYSLKILSIVPPKKYLSARQTSILVTPELANKIAGNKEGTVSILYADVPDDQVTDVINMIWDKHPDHACMGTTSLDSDDTMNSMLNIYYLIFAVVFLMVCFIVVSMSKHIVNERMSVIGMLRSVGGSIAGTGALLLCESAFYGLCGGILGTLLYMPFRGNTALAIFAPIGSDEMTRSDGINFLTVFLVILSVTLIQCLFSAAAIIKAARTPVRDIIFGTKDTAYLPSNTLTIIGAVMLAAGVVLHFIISDFIFTVAVAFLTMIGAVLLFPKIVFWLSKALCALFTKLNMPTAKLAAKEMASTKSSISSAQLLLSALSLTIAMLVVSASLLAFLADPIYSSDIIITSPEQEGSTYDYIVGSIDGVTGVEKLYSHLMQYDSKAMVNGTERELKLLALNDGGFQYFNGVEQCPDSLADDEAAVDKVLASKMGINVGDTLTLGLKIDSYLPAELQLRVKCLIDAGKSNNYGNTVMVNLANYKKVYYDNPSTVLIKTVPGMTWKVYQILLSTLPDSPMSIQTMDEYTISQKAYMDSILSVIYAVVVLGIALSLMGTFSNMLMGFEHSRRKYAVYYSSSMSKSKLKKLILWETILTTAVSVLASVVFARFFLNIINKALSLLSLTVPLTSPLLYALLFGAAAFAVLLVVVIKPLRMLSKMNIAEEIKTSAD
;
A
#
# COMPACT_ATOMS: atom_id res chain seq x y z
N MET A 1 -10.75 0.19 -47.38
CA MET A 1 -11.79 -0.88 -47.27
C MET A 1 -11.23 -2.29 -47.26
N ILE A 2 -10.40 -2.71 -48.24
CA ILE A 2 -9.88 -4.09 -48.37
C ILE A 2 -9.06 -4.50 -47.13
N ARG A 3 -8.20 -3.63 -46.60
CA ARG A 3 -7.40 -3.91 -45.37
C ARG A 3 -8.24 -4.17 -44.15
N ALA A 4 -9.28 -3.37 -43.90
CA ALA A 4 -10.18 -3.55 -42.77
C ALA A 4 -11.00 -4.86 -42.88
N LYS A 5 -11.47 -5.20 -44.09
CA LYS A 5 -12.19 -6.47 -44.34
C LYS A 5 -11.28 -7.70 -44.12
N LEU A 6 -9.98 -7.59 -44.48
CA LEU A 6 -8.96 -8.63 -44.24
C LEU A 6 -8.68 -8.81 -42.73
N VAL A 7 -8.52 -7.72 -41.97
CA VAL A 7 -8.34 -7.75 -40.53
C VAL A 7 -9.55 -8.41 -39.88
N LEU A 8 -10.78 -7.98 -40.21
CA LEU A 8 -12.00 -8.52 -39.62
C LEU A 8 -12.16 -10.03 -39.92
N ARG A 9 -11.90 -10.45 -41.16
CA ARG A 9 -11.92 -11.86 -41.54
C ARG A 9 -10.90 -12.68 -40.80
N ASN A 10 -9.70 -12.13 -40.56
CA ASN A 10 -8.64 -12.77 -39.80
C ASN A 10 -8.98 -12.95 -38.32
N VAL A 11 -9.61 -11.95 -37.73
CA VAL A 11 -10.09 -11.96 -36.33
C VAL A 11 -11.17 -13.03 -36.13
N ILE A 12 -12.13 -13.13 -37.07
CA ILE A 12 -13.25 -14.08 -36.98
C ILE A 12 -12.81 -15.51 -37.32
N SER A 13 -11.79 -15.71 -38.15
CA SER A 13 -11.38 -17.06 -38.57
C SER A 13 -10.87 -17.98 -37.49
N LYS A 14 -10.32 -17.41 -36.39
CA LYS A 14 -9.82 -18.16 -35.20
C LYS A 14 -10.35 -17.57 -33.89
N PRO A 15 -11.63 -17.77 -33.58
CA PRO A 15 -12.30 -17.03 -32.49
C PRO A 15 -11.73 -17.30 -31.11
N LEU A 16 -11.32 -18.52 -30.82
CA LEU A 16 -10.74 -18.88 -29.51
C LEU A 16 -9.42 -18.15 -29.25
N ARG A 17 -8.56 -18.05 -30.24
CA ARG A 17 -7.30 -17.33 -30.16
C ARG A 17 -7.52 -15.84 -29.97
N THR A 18 -8.36 -15.25 -30.81
CA THR A 18 -8.73 -13.83 -30.74
C THR A 18 -9.30 -13.49 -29.37
N GLY A 19 -10.20 -14.35 -28.85
CA GLY A 19 -10.78 -14.21 -27.52
C GLY A 19 -9.72 -14.20 -26.41
N ILE A 20 -8.72 -15.09 -26.45
CA ILE A 20 -7.65 -15.14 -25.45
C ILE A 20 -6.76 -13.88 -25.51
N ILE A 21 -6.43 -13.39 -26.70
CA ILE A 21 -5.63 -12.17 -26.86
C ILE A 21 -6.38 -10.97 -26.31
N ILE A 22 -7.66 -10.80 -26.71
CA ILE A 22 -8.50 -9.69 -26.25
C ILE A 22 -8.68 -9.77 -24.74
N LEU A 23 -8.91 -10.96 -24.19
CA LEU A 23 -9.09 -11.15 -22.75
C LEU A 23 -7.83 -10.85 -21.94
N SER A 24 -6.64 -11.21 -22.47
CA SER A 24 -5.36 -10.86 -21.83
C SER A 24 -5.10 -9.36 -21.82
N LEU A 25 -5.45 -8.66 -22.91
CA LEU A 25 -5.34 -7.20 -22.98
C LEU A 25 -6.43 -6.50 -22.15
N ALA A 26 -7.61 -7.11 -22.06
CA ALA A 26 -8.68 -6.64 -21.19
C ALA A 26 -8.29 -6.72 -19.71
N ALA A 27 -7.66 -7.83 -19.31
CA ALA A 27 -7.16 -7.97 -17.94
C ALA A 27 -6.03 -6.96 -17.64
N ALA A 28 -5.19 -6.64 -18.64
CA ALA A 28 -4.18 -5.58 -18.51
C ALA A 28 -4.81 -4.18 -18.35
N ALA A 29 -5.84 -3.86 -19.16
CA ALA A 29 -6.57 -2.60 -19.03
C ALA A 29 -7.34 -2.49 -17.71
N PHE A 30 -7.97 -3.59 -17.29
CA PHE A 30 -8.63 -3.68 -15.99
C PHE A 30 -7.65 -3.41 -14.84
N ALA A 31 -6.49 -4.08 -14.85
CA ALA A 31 -5.46 -3.88 -13.81
C ALA A 31 -4.95 -2.44 -13.77
N ALA A 32 -4.75 -1.81 -14.95
CA ALA A 32 -4.34 -0.41 -15.02
C ALA A 32 -5.40 0.54 -14.43
N LEU A 33 -6.68 0.35 -14.81
CA LEU A 33 -7.79 1.15 -14.26
C LEU A 33 -7.94 0.94 -12.75
N PHE A 34 -7.84 -0.31 -12.29
CA PHE A 34 -7.92 -0.64 -10.88
C PHE A 34 -6.84 0.07 -10.04
N CYS A 35 -5.59 0.07 -10.54
CA CYS A 35 -4.49 0.75 -9.87
C CYS A 35 -4.63 2.27 -9.88
N ILE A 36 -5.03 2.86 -11.04
CA ILE A 36 -5.27 4.30 -11.14
C ILE A 36 -6.41 4.73 -10.23
N ALA A 37 -7.51 3.96 -10.21
CA ALA A 37 -8.61 4.20 -9.30
C ALA A 37 -8.20 4.15 -7.83
N GLY A 38 -7.41 3.16 -7.46
CA GLY A 38 -6.88 3.03 -6.10
C GLY A 38 -6.06 4.24 -5.65
N ILE A 39 -5.17 4.73 -6.53
CA ILE A 39 -4.35 5.92 -6.25
C ILE A 39 -5.22 7.17 -6.12
N HIS A 40 -6.11 7.41 -7.09
CA HIS A 40 -6.99 8.58 -7.04
C HIS A 40 -7.96 8.55 -5.87
N SER A 41 -8.48 7.36 -5.56
CA SER A 41 -9.34 7.20 -4.40
C SER A 41 -8.59 7.51 -3.11
N ALA A 42 -7.37 6.98 -2.95
CA ALA A 42 -6.55 7.27 -1.78
C ALA A 42 -6.27 8.77 -1.61
N GLN A 43 -5.94 9.45 -2.71
CA GLN A 43 -5.69 10.90 -2.70
C GLN A 43 -6.96 11.71 -2.38
N ASN A 44 -8.06 11.37 -3.03
CA ASN A 44 -9.33 12.08 -2.84
C ASN A 44 -9.93 11.83 -1.47
N ASP A 45 -9.96 10.56 -1.03
CA ASP A 45 -10.52 10.20 0.28
C ASP A 45 -9.78 10.90 1.42
N LEU A 46 -8.47 11.04 1.28
CA LEU A 46 -7.65 11.73 2.26
C LEU A 46 -7.86 13.25 2.20
N ARG A 47 -7.90 13.82 0.99
CA ARG A 47 -8.22 15.23 0.79
C ARG A 47 -9.62 15.56 1.28
N ASP A 48 -10.61 14.71 0.95
CA ASP A 48 -11.99 14.87 1.39
C ASP A 48 -12.12 14.71 2.92
N PHE A 49 -11.33 13.85 3.54
CA PHE A 49 -11.28 13.71 5.00
C PHE A 49 -10.81 15.00 5.67
N PHE A 50 -9.74 15.61 5.17
CA PHE A 50 -9.25 16.87 5.72
C PHE A 50 -10.17 18.04 5.38
N ALA A 51 -10.63 18.17 4.14
CA ALA A 51 -11.61 19.17 3.75
C ALA A 51 -12.94 19.03 4.50
N ALA A 52 -13.38 17.80 4.79
CA ALA A 52 -14.58 17.57 5.59
C ALA A 52 -14.43 18.05 7.03
N ASN A 53 -13.23 18.00 7.60
CA ASN A 53 -13.00 18.45 8.97
C ASN A 53 -12.80 19.96 9.09
N TYR A 54 -12.27 20.63 8.04
CA TYR A 54 -11.87 22.03 8.11
C TYR A 54 -12.63 22.96 7.15
N GLY A 55 -13.52 22.42 6.31
CA GLY A 55 -14.27 23.22 5.32
C GLY A 55 -13.34 23.96 4.36
N ASP A 56 -13.58 25.25 4.19
CA ASP A 56 -12.78 26.13 3.32
C ASP A 56 -11.52 26.70 4.01
N MET A 57 -11.21 26.24 5.24
CA MET A 57 -10.08 26.77 6.00
C MET A 57 -8.78 26.08 5.61
N ASP A 58 -7.76 26.86 5.24
CA ASP A 58 -6.46 26.37 4.76
C ASP A 58 -5.44 26.15 5.86
N MET A 59 -5.66 26.73 7.02
CA MET A 59 -4.73 26.61 8.12
C MET A 59 -5.42 26.63 9.49
N MET A 60 -4.77 25.99 10.45
CA MET A 60 -5.14 25.94 11.86
C MET A 60 -3.99 26.50 12.70
N ILE A 61 -4.31 27.37 13.61
CA ILE A 61 -3.39 28.02 14.53
C ILE A 61 -3.83 27.71 15.94
N ILE A 62 -2.96 27.10 16.73
CA ILE A 62 -3.18 26.84 18.16
C ILE A 62 -2.36 27.85 18.95
N PRO A 63 -2.98 28.83 19.59
CA PRO A 63 -2.27 29.83 20.37
C PRO A 63 -1.56 29.21 21.58
N GLY A 64 -0.28 29.43 21.74
CA GLY A 64 0.47 29.00 22.95
C GLY A 64 0.18 29.89 24.16
N ASN A 65 -0.10 31.16 23.93
CA ASN A 65 -0.50 32.10 24.98
C ASN A 65 -1.77 32.84 24.57
N SER A 66 -2.81 32.76 25.38
CA SER A 66 -4.13 33.36 25.10
C SER A 66 -4.14 34.90 24.98
N SER A 67 -3.07 35.56 25.38
CA SER A 67 -2.96 37.02 25.36
C SER A 67 -2.33 37.58 24.06
N ASN A 68 -1.66 36.80 23.27
CA ASN A 68 -1.01 37.20 22.03
C ASN A 68 -1.68 36.49 20.85
N ARG A 69 -2.65 37.11 20.23
CA ARG A 69 -3.46 36.52 19.17
C ARG A 69 -3.04 36.98 17.79
N VAL A 70 -3.13 36.06 16.84
CA VAL A 70 -3.16 36.43 15.42
C VAL A 70 -4.46 37.18 15.14
N THR A 71 -4.32 38.34 14.53
CA THR A 71 -5.48 39.18 14.19
C THR A 71 -5.73 39.17 12.68
N GLN A 72 -6.97 39.46 12.31
CA GLN A 72 -7.35 39.52 10.88
C GLN A 72 -6.46 40.49 10.06
N GLU A 73 -5.92 41.55 10.70
CA GLU A 73 -5.08 42.56 10.06
C GLU A 73 -3.67 42.04 9.71
N GLU A 74 -3.25 40.94 10.35
CA GLU A 74 -1.94 40.32 10.10
C GLU A 74 -1.97 39.36 8.91
N LEU A 75 -3.17 38.93 8.51
CA LEU A 75 -3.39 38.02 7.40
C LEU A 75 -3.48 38.76 6.07
N PRO A 76 -3.20 38.12 4.94
CA PRO A 76 -3.37 38.73 3.61
C PRO A 76 -4.79 39.24 3.38
N ALA A 77 -4.90 40.23 2.52
CA ALA A 77 -6.21 40.84 2.17
C ALA A 77 -7.12 39.75 1.54
N GLY A 78 -8.33 39.60 2.08
CA GLY A 78 -9.30 38.63 1.61
C GLY A 78 -9.34 37.35 2.45
N SER A 79 -8.39 37.14 3.38
CA SER A 79 -8.41 36.03 4.31
C SER A 79 -9.59 36.15 5.30
N LYS A 80 -10.10 35.01 5.76
CA LYS A 80 -11.11 34.92 6.83
C LYS A 80 -10.51 34.26 8.05
N LEU A 81 -10.91 34.68 9.22
CA LEU A 81 -10.44 34.13 10.50
C LEU A 81 -11.66 33.70 11.32
N LEU A 82 -11.65 32.44 11.75
CA LEU A 82 -12.69 31.86 12.60
C LEU A 82 -12.06 31.38 13.91
N ALA A 83 -12.60 31.87 15.03
CA ALA A 83 -12.11 31.51 16.35
C ALA A 83 -12.98 30.44 17.00
N GLU A 84 -12.35 29.47 17.63
CA GLU A 84 -12.96 28.41 18.39
C GLU A 84 -12.46 28.43 19.83
N THR A 85 -13.37 28.21 20.76
CA THR A 85 -13.05 28.07 22.18
C THR A 85 -13.62 26.76 22.69
N ASP A 86 -12.76 25.88 23.19
CA ASP A 86 -13.17 24.61 23.74
C ASP A 86 -13.23 24.63 25.25
N ALA A 87 -14.23 23.94 25.79
CA ALA A 87 -14.34 23.62 27.20
C ALA A 87 -14.83 22.18 27.37
N VAL A 88 -14.52 21.55 28.47
CA VAL A 88 -15.01 20.19 28.78
C VAL A 88 -15.87 20.26 30.06
N ILE A 89 -17.07 19.73 29.97
CA ILE A 89 -17.95 19.52 31.12
C ILE A 89 -18.18 18.03 31.36
N LYS A 90 -18.46 17.66 32.59
CA LYS A 90 -18.70 16.26 32.95
C LYS A 90 -20.14 16.09 33.40
N GLU A 91 -20.82 15.12 32.83
CA GLU A 91 -22.18 14.77 33.20
C GLU A 91 -22.22 13.32 33.69
N THR A 92 -22.99 13.08 34.72
CA THR A 92 -23.11 11.75 35.32
C THR A 92 -24.31 11.03 34.73
N ILE A 93 -24.08 9.92 34.07
CA ILE A 93 -25.12 9.07 33.47
C ILE A 93 -25.18 7.70 34.16
N PRO A 94 -26.37 7.08 34.26
CA PRO A 94 -26.49 5.73 34.78
C PRO A 94 -25.73 4.74 33.89
N ASN A 95 -24.98 3.82 34.48
CA ASN A 95 -24.35 2.76 33.76
C ASN A 95 -25.39 1.74 33.27
N PRO A 96 -25.54 1.46 31.98
CA PRO A 96 -26.58 0.57 31.49
C PRO A 96 -26.39 -0.90 31.91
N ASN A 97 -25.17 -1.29 32.25
CA ASN A 97 -24.80 -2.67 32.56
C ASN A 97 -24.73 -2.96 34.07
N TYR A 98 -24.63 -1.93 34.91
CA TYR A 98 -24.47 -2.06 36.34
C TYR A 98 -25.35 -1.07 37.09
N ILE A 99 -26.41 -1.55 37.80
CA ILE A 99 -27.48 -0.75 38.45
C ILE A 99 -26.96 0.25 39.48
N ASN A 100 -25.82 0.00 40.08
CA ASN A 100 -25.25 0.84 41.16
C ASN A 100 -24.03 1.65 40.72
N TYR A 101 -23.69 1.66 39.43
CA TYR A 101 -22.58 2.42 38.91
C TYR A 101 -23.07 3.55 38.03
N VAL A 102 -22.33 4.62 38.05
CA VAL A 102 -22.56 5.79 37.19
C VAL A 102 -21.35 6.00 36.32
N ASN A 103 -21.57 6.32 35.06
CA ASN A 103 -20.52 6.74 34.14
C ASN A 103 -20.43 8.26 34.14
N GLN A 104 -19.22 8.78 34.05
CA GLN A 104 -19.01 10.20 33.78
C GLN A 104 -18.87 10.37 32.26
N LEU A 105 -19.80 11.08 31.66
CA LEU A 105 -19.76 11.43 30.25
C LEU A 105 -19.05 12.78 30.12
N SER A 106 -17.95 12.81 29.41
CA SER A 106 -17.28 14.05 29.04
C SER A 106 -17.98 14.65 27.81
N ILE A 107 -18.37 15.89 27.92
CA ILE A 107 -19.04 16.63 26.85
C ILE A 107 -18.16 17.80 26.47
N THR A 108 -17.75 17.86 25.22
CA THR A 108 -17.01 18.99 24.68
C THR A 108 -17.96 20.14 24.39
N VAL A 109 -17.68 21.29 24.97
CA VAL A 109 -18.40 22.54 24.72
C VAL A 109 -17.60 23.31 23.68
N ILE A 110 -18.15 23.48 22.49
CA ILE A 110 -17.54 24.19 21.40
C ILE A 110 -18.14 25.57 21.24
N GLY A 111 -17.37 26.59 21.56
CA GLY A 111 -17.73 27.99 21.37
C GLY A 111 -17.20 28.48 20.03
N ILE A 112 -18.05 28.52 19.02
CA ILE A 112 -17.71 28.95 17.67
C ILE A 112 -18.84 29.83 17.13
N ASP A 113 -18.49 30.80 16.29
CA ASP A 113 -19.51 31.50 15.50
C ASP A 113 -20.06 30.53 14.45
N THR A 114 -21.21 29.95 14.76
CA THR A 114 -21.85 28.92 13.95
C THR A 114 -22.32 29.41 12.59
N GLN A 115 -22.61 30.70 12.43
CA GLN A 115 -22.97 31.28 11.14
C GLN A 115 -21.75 31.35 10.22
N SER A 116 -20.64 31.91 10.71
CA SER A 116 -19.38 31.95 9.98
C SER A 116 -18.82 30.55 9.69
N ALA A 117 -18.97 29.60 10.63
CA ALA A 117 -18.57 28.21 10.45
C ALA A 117 -19.41 27.48 9.39
N TYR A 118 -20.69 27.81 9.26
CA TYR A 118 -21.55 27.29 8.21
C TYR A 118 -21.20 27.91 6.85
N GLU A 119 -20.96 29.18 6.78
CA GLU A 119 -20.57 29.91 5.56
C GLU A 119 -19.19 29.46 5.03
N SER A 120 -18.31 29.00 5.92
CA SER A 120 -17.00 28.43 5.60
C SER A 120 -17.02 26.91 5.43
N HIS A 121 -18.17 26.29 5.31
CA HIS A 121 -18.39 24.86 5.10
C HIS A 121 -17.77 23.91 6.16
N ILE A 122 -17.34 24.44 7.31
CA ILE A 122 -16.92 23.66 8.48
C ILE A 122 -18.12 22.87 9.04
N LEU A 123 -19.26 23.56 9.19
CA LEU A 123 -20.52 22.93 9.59
C LEU A 123 -21.37 22.63 8.37
N GLU A 124 -21.98 21.45 8.31
CA GLU A 124 -22.85 21.05 7.20
C GLU A 124 -24.25 21.65 7.30
N THR A 125 -24.71 21.87 8.51
CA THR A 125 -26.05 22.39 8.79
C THR A 125 -25.98 23.60 9.68
N PRO A 126 -26.91 24.58 9.52
CA PRO A 126 -26.99 25.71 10.44
C PRO A 126 -27.22 25.24 11.89
N CYS A 127 -26.39 25.70 12.81
CA CYS A 127 -26.44 25.33 14.21
C CYS A 127 -26.79 26.57 15.06
N PRO A 128 -28.05 26.83 15.34
CA PRO A 128 -28.44 27.99 16.16
C PRO A 128 -27.89 27.88 17.59
N THR A 129 -27.23 28.91 18.06
CA THR A 129 -26.63 29.00 19.40
C THR A 129 -27.08 30.22 20.17
N GLU A 130 -27.80 31.17 19.56
CA GLU A 130 -28.35 32.35 20.22
C GLU A 130 -29.46 31.91 21.19
N ASP A 131 -29.32 32.27 22.45
CA ASP A 131 -30.25 31.91 23.55
C ASP A 131 -30.39 30.44 23.87
N GLY A 132 -29.40 29.58 23.46
CA GLY A 132 -29.44 28.17 23.76
C GLY A 132 -28.17 27.42 23.29
N LEU A 133 -28.35 26.15 22.99
CA LEU A 133 -27.28 25.29 22.48
C LEU A 133 -27.79 24.42 21.34
N THR A 134 -26.87 24.05 20.45
CA THR A 134 -27.04 22.95 19.52
C THR A 134 -26.29 21.71 20.06
N MET A 135 -26.91 20.54 20.00
CA MET A 135 -26.35 19.28 20.54
C MET A 135 -26.15 18.27 19.42
N THR A 136 -25.10 17.45 19.51
CA THR A 136 -24.93 16.33 18.60
C THR A 136 -25.93 15.21 18.85
N ALA A 137 -26.34 14.50 17.80
CA ALA A 137 -27.36 13.45 17.90
C ALA A 137 -26.94 12.27 18.79
N PRO A 138 -25.69 11.78 18.80
CA PRO A 138 -25.25 10.75 19.73
C PRO A 138 -25.36 11.20 21.20
N LEU A 139 -24.95 12.43 21.49
CA LEU A 139 -25.06 12.98 22.85
C LEU A 139 -26.52 13.10 23.28
N ALA A 140 -27.38 13.60 22.40
CA ALA A 140 -28.83 13.72 22.68
C ALA A 140 -29.47 12.35 22.97
N ALA A 141 -29.07 11.33 22.21
CA ALA A 141 -29.54 9.95 22.42
C ALA A 141 -29.06 9.38 23.76
N GLN A 142 -27.80 9.57 24.14
CA GLN A 142 -27.25 9.12 25.41
C GLN A 142 -27.92 9.79 26.61
N LEU A 143 -28.22 11.08 26.49
CA LEU A 143 -28.89 11.85 27.55
C LEU A 143 -30.44 11.75 27.54
N GLY A 144 -30.99 11.09 26.49
CA GLY A 144 -32.45 10.99 26.30
C GLY A 144 -33.13 12.34 26.07
N LYS A 145 -32.41 13.30 25.45
CA LYS A 145 -32.88 14.69 25.24
C LYS A 145 -33.47 14.90 23.86
N LYS A 146 -34.38 15.88 23.75
CA LYS A 146 -35.01 16.28 22.48
C LYS A 146 -34.90 17.78 22.27
N VAL A 147 -35.10 18.21 21.03
CA VAL A 147 -35.18 19.63 20.70
C VAL A 147 -36.31 20.30 21.55
N GLY A 148 -35.95 21.39 22.16
CA GLY A 148 -36.86 22.14 23.08
C GLY A 148 -36.70 21.83 24.56
N ASP A 149 -36.02 20.71 24.90
CA ASP A 149 -35.70 20.38 26.31
C ASP A 149 -34.65 21.36 26.85
N THR A 150 -34.60 21.43 28.18
CA THR A 150 -33.53 22.16 28.88
C THR A 150 -32.43 21.18 29.30
N PHE A 151 -31.21 21.53 28.96
CA PHE A 151 -30.01 20.83 29.42
C PHE A 151 -29.33 21.67 30.52
N SER A 152 -29.12 21.07 31.68
CA SER A 152 -28.50 21.73 32.84
C SER A 152 -27.23 21.01 33.20
N PHE A 153 -26.15 21.75 33.34
CA PHE A 153 -24.81 21.24 33.64
C PHE A 153 -24.03 22.22 34.50
N TYR A 154 -22.87 21.82 35.01
CA TYR A 154 -22.00 22.64 35.82
C TYR A 154 -20.71 22.97 35.04
N GLY A 155 -20.38 24.26 34.95
CA GLY A 155 -19.13 24.75 34.40
C GLY A 155 -18.10 25.07 35.47
N TYR A 156 -17.07 25.82 35.08
CA TYR A 156 -16.01 26.26 35.98
C TYR A 156 -16.56 26.94 37.26
N GLY A 157 -15.90 26.68 38.39
CA GLY A 157 -16.34 27.23 39.70
C GLY A 157 -17.67 26.67 40.18
N ASN A 158 -18.12 25.53 39.64
CA ASN A 158 -19.38 24.87 39.98
C ASN A 158 -20.63 25.75 39.73
N VAL A 159 -20.55 26.63 38.71
CA VAL A 159 -21.65 27.47 38.28
C VAL A 159 -22.61 26.64 37.44
N LYS A 160 -23.90 26.65 37.82
CA LYS A 160 -24.93 25.91 37.10
C LYS A 160 -25.43 26.71 35.91
N TYR A 161 -25.35 26.09 34.73
CA TYR A 161 -25.93 26.57 33.47
C TYR A 161 -27.18 25.77 33.15
N SER A 162 -28.17 26.40 32.56
CA SER A 162 -29.42 25.76 32.11
C SER A 162 -29.80 26.38 30.77
N LEU A 163 -29.56 25.65 29.69
CA LEU A 163 -29.70 26.09 28.33
C LEU A 163 -30.77 25.28 27.58
N LYS A 164 -31.50 25.90 26.70
CA LYS A 164 -32.48 25.24 25.85
C LYS A 164 -31.79 24.60 24.66
N ILE A 165 -32.14 23.36 24.32
CA ILE A 165 -31.68 22.67 23.11
C ILE A 165 -32.46 23.23 21.93
N LEU A 166 -31.79 23.97 21.08
CA LEU A 166 -32.37 24.63 19.91
C LEU A 166 -32.40 23.69 18.71
N SER A 167 -31.34 22.88 18.55
CA SER A 167 -31.19 21.93 17.45
C SER A 167 -30.42 20.69 17.89
N ILE A 168 -30.68 19.56 17.20
CA ILE A 168 -29.91 18.34 17.34
C ILE A 168 -29.39 18.02 15.93
N VAL A 169 -28.05 17.91 15.77
CA VAL A 169 -27.39 17.76 14.50
C VAL A 169 -26.63 16.45 14.42
N PRO A 170 -26.55 15.81 13.24
CA PRO A 170 -25.74 14.61 13.04
C PRO A 170 -24.25 14.96 13.19
N PRO A 171 -23.41 14.04 13.71
CA PRO A 171 -21.99 14.27 13.87
C PRO A 171 -21.26 14.05 12.53
N LYS A 172 -21.42 15.00 11.60
CA LYS A 172 -20.83 14.98 10.28
C LYS A 172 -19.72 16.01 10.16
N LYS A 173 -18.80 15.81 9.22
CA LYS A 173 -17.67 16.69 8.94
C LYS A 173 -16.87 17.00 10.23
N TYR A 174 -16.68 18.25 10.52
CA TYR A 174 -16.01 18.76 11.73
C TYR A 174 -16.50 18.12 13.04
N LEU A 175 -17.78 17.79 13.13
CA LEU A 175 -18.38 17.13 14.29
C LEU A 175 -18.20 15.61 14.31
N SER A 176 -17.66 15.01 13.25
CA SER A 176 -17.50 13.55 13.16
C SER A 176 -16.58 12.99 14.23
N ALA A 177 -15.49 13.68 14.54
CA ALA A 177 -14.56 13.35 15.63
C ALA A 177 -15.04 13.85 17.01
N ARG A 178 -16.10 14.65 17.05
CA ARG A 178 -16.62 15.32 18.25
C ARG A 178 -18.07 14.91 18.55
N GLN A 179 -18.28 13.60 18.64
CA GLN A 179 -19.63 13.00 18.73
C GLN A 179 -20.41 13.38 20.00
N THR A 180 -19.71 13.68 21.10
CA THR A 180 -20.29 14.09 22.37
C THR A 180 -20.08 15.58 22.62
N SER A 181 -20.65 16.42 21.74
CA SER A 181 -20.42 17.87 21.82
C SER A 181 -21.70 18.67 21.85
N ILE A 182 -21.58 19.85 22.47
CA ILE A 182 -22.56 20.93 22.37
C ILE A 182 -21.89 22.17 21.76
N LEU A 183 -22.60 22.84 20.88
CA LEU A 183 -22.17 24.10 20.30
C LEU A 183 -22.90 25.26 21.03
N VAL A 184 -22.13 26.25 21.38
CA VAL A 184 -22.59 27.48 22.04
C VAL A 184 -21.87 28.69 21.44
N THR A 185 -22.26 29.92 21.89
CA THR A 185 -21.51 31.11 21.49
C THR A 185 -20.10 31.14 22.11
N PRO A 186 -19.10 31.74 21.50
CA PRO A 186 -17.74 31.82 22.04
C PRO A 186 -17.68 32.47 23.43
N GLU A 187 -18.50 33.48 23.69
CA GLU A 187 -18.57 34.18 24.98
C GLU A 187 -19.08 33.24 26.08
N LEU A 188 -20.06 32.41 25.74
CA LEU A 188 -20.62 31.44 26.69
C LEU A 188 -19.64 30.29 26.96
N ALA A 189 -18.94 29.82 25.93
CA ALA A 189 -17.90 28.79 26.11
C ALA A 189 -16.77 29.29 27.02
N ASN A 190 -16.31 30.53 26.86
CA ASN A 190 -15.32 31.14 27.77
C ASN A 190 -15.82 31.23 29.22
N LYS A 191 -17.10 31.57 29.43
CA LYS A 191 -17.68 31.59 30.76
C LYS A 191 -17.79 30.20 31.39
N ILE A 192 -18.14 29.19 30.58
CA ILE A 192 -18.23 27.80 31.03
C ILE A 192 -16.83 27.26 31.37
N ALA A 193 -15.81 27.60 30.61
CA ALA A 193 -14.40 27.22 30.82
C ALA A 193 -13.77 27.99 32.01
N GLY A 194 -14.34 29.10 32.43
CA GLY A 194 -13.71 30.01 33.40
C GLY A 194 -12.53 30.80 32.83
N ASN A 195 -12.44 30.87 31.52
CA ASN A 195 -11.41 31.64 30.79
C ASN A 195 -11.71 33.14 30.83
N LYS A 196 -10.65 33.93 30.60
CA LYS A 196 -10.85 35.38 30.37
C LYS A 196 -11.66 35.58 29.09
N GLU A 197 -12.47 36.62 29.09
CA GLU A 197 -13.25 36.98 27.90
C GLU A 197 -12.35 37.10 26.68
N GLY A 198 -12.77 36.40 25.64
CA GLY A 198 -12.05 36.39 24.38
C GLY A 198 -10.88 35.42 24.30
N THR A 199 -10.68 34.47 25.22
CA THR A 199 -9.70 33.38 25.05
C THR A 199 -10.13 32.49 23.88
N VAL A 200 -9.14 31.98 23.09
CA VAL A 200 -9.35 31.14 21.91
C VAL A 200 -8.50 29.92 22.05
N SER A 201 -9.07 28.76 21.82
CA SER A 201 -8.36 27.48 21.81
C SER A 201 -7.72 27.20 20.44
N ILE A 202 -8.45 27.49 19.37
CA ILE A 202 -8.03 27.27 18.00
C ILE A 202 -8.48 28.43 17.13
N LEU A 203 -7.64 28.86 16.19
CA LEU A 203 -7.99 29.79 15.12
C LEU A 203 -7.88 29.04 13.78
N TYR A 204 -8.93 29.14 12.99
CA TYR A 204 -8.91 28.67 11.61
C TYR A 204 -8.80 29.88 10.68
N ALA A 205 -7.99 29.76 9.64
CA ALA A 205 -7.85 30.82 8.66
C ALA A 205 -8.01 30.27 7.23
N ASP A 206 -8.82 30.98 6.45
CA ASP A 206 -8.95 30.83 5.02
C ASP A 206 -7.98 31.85 4.37
N VAL A 207 -6.98 31.36 3.68
CA VAL A 207 -5.88 32.15 3.09
C VAL A 207 -5.69 31.69 1.64
N PRO A 208 -5.33 32.57 0.69
CA PRO A 208 -5.06 32.13 -0.68
C PRO A 208 -4.05 30.96 -0.73
N ASP A 209 -4.37 29.89 -1.45
CA ASP A 209 -3.59 28.63 -1.53
C ASP A 209 -2.08 28.84 -1.78
N ASP A 210 -1.75 29.86 -2.60
CA ASP A 210 -0.37 30.19 -2.97
C ASP A 210 0.42 30.91 -1.86
N GLN A 211 -0.25 31.38 -0.80
CA GLN A 211 0.34 32.16 0.29
C GLN A 211 0.36 31.42 1.63
N VAL A 212 -0.25 30.22 1.73
CA VAL A 212 -0.38 29.47 2.98
C VAL A 212 0.98 29.28 3.67
N THR A 213 1.98 28.81 2.93
CA THR A 213 3.32 28.58 3.49
C THR A 213 3.99 29.86 3.97
N ASP A 214 3.85 30.95 3.23
CA ASP A 214 4.43 32.24 3.61
C ASP A 214 3.76 32.82 4.85
N VAL A 215 2.43 32.62 4.98
CA VAL A 215 1.67 33.05 6.16
C VAL A 215 2.04 32.20 7.39
N ILE A 216 2.23 30.89 7.23
CA ILE A 216 2.70 30.02 8.33
C ILE A 216 4.07 30.50 8.83
N ASN A 217 5.02 30.75 7.93
CA ASN A 217 6.34 31.24 8.31
C ASN A 217 6.26 32.64 8.98
N MET A 218 5.41 33.52 8.46
CA MET A 218 5.19 34.84 9.05
C MET A 218 4.61 34.76 10.48
N ILE A 219 3.68 33.81 10.71
CA ILE A 219 3.08 33.60 12.04
C ILE A 219 4.15 33.03 12.99
N TRP A 220 4.96 32.09 12.57
CA TRP A 220 6.06 31.59 13.40
C TRP A 220 7.08 32.65 13.77
N ASP A 221 7.39 33.57 12.84
CA ASP A 221 8.32 34.67 13.10
C ASP A 221 7.74 35.69 14.10
N LYS A 222 6.44 35.98 14.03
CA LYS A 222 5.78 36.96 14.89
C LYS A 222 5.27 36.39 16.22
N HIS A 223 4.84 35.14 16.17
CA HIS A 223 4.21 34.41 17.27
C HIS A 223 4.89 33.04 17.46
N PRO A 224 6.14 33.01 17.93
CA PRO A 224 6.91 31.76 18.01
C PRO A 224 6.35 30.73 19.02
N ASP A 225 5.42 31.16 19.88
CA ASP A 225 4.70 30.33 20.84
C ASP A 225 3.45 29.67 20.24
N HIS A 226 3.08 29.99 19.00
CA HIS A 226 1.90 29.43 18.34
C HIS A 226 2.29 28.20 17.51
N ALA A 227 1.51 27.13 17.65
CA ALA A 227 1.58 26.01 16.72
C ALA A 227 0.69 26.32 15.51
N CYS A 228 1.28 26.35 14.32
CA CYS A 228 0.59 26.65 13.09
C CYS A 228 0.78 25.50 12.10
N MET A 229 -0.31 25.03 11.51
CA MET A 229 -0.28 23.99 10.48
C MET A 229 -1.30 24.30 9.37
N GLY A 230 -0.91 24.05 8.13
CA GLY A 230 -1.86 24.14 7.01
C GLY A 230 -2.75 22.92 6.99
N THR A 231 -4.03 23.11 6.75
CA THR A 231 -5.01 22.03 6.58
C THR A 231 -4.82 21.33 5.24
N THR A 232 -4.37 22.09 4.22
CA THR A 232 -4.04 21.61 2.87
C THR A 232 -2.57 21.27 2.70
N SER A 233 -1.67 21.75 3.58
CA SER A 233 -0.23 21.47 3.53
C SER A 233 0.12 20.03 3.90
N LEU A 234 -0.87 19.22 4.20
CA LEU A 234 -0.74 17.77 4.24
C LEU A 234 -0.32 17.16 2.89
N ASP A 235 -0.41 17.91 1.79
CA ASP A 235 0.23 17.55 0.51
C ASP A 235 1.78 17.54 0.61
N SER A 236 2.35 18.22 1.59
CA SER A 236 3.79 18.21 1.90
C SER A 236 4.17 17.27 3.05
N ASP A 237 3.20 16.61 3.66
CA ASP A 237 3.46 15.74 4.79
C ASP A 237 4.16 14.45 4.32
N ASP A 238 5.35 14.21 4.82
CA ASP A 238 6.15 13.02 4.47
C ASP A 238 5.37 11.72 4.74
N THR A 239 4.45 11.74 5.69
CA THR A 239 3.56 10.59 5.99
C THR A 239 2.58 10.32 4.86
N MET A 240 1.95 11.37 4.31
CA MET A 240 1.06 11.28 3.16
C MET A 240 1.81 10.78 1.93
N ASN A 241 2.93 11.42 1.62
CA ASN A 241 3.79 11.03 0.51
C ASN A 241 4.29 9.59 0.67
N SER A 242 4.59 9.16 1.89
CA SER A 242 5.00 7.79 2.18
C SER A 242 3.87 6.79 1.90
N MET A 243 2.64 7.10 2.28
CA MET A 243 1.47 6.27 1.96
C MET A 243 1.23 6.20 0.44
N LEU A 244 1.22 7.33 -0.25
CA LEU A 244 1.05 7.37 -1.70
C LEU A 244 2.17 6.61 -2.43
N ASN A 245 3.40 6.68 -1.95
CA ASN A 245 4.53 5.97 -2.51
C ASN A 245 4.36 4.43 -2.44
N ILE A 246 3.67 3.90 -1.41
CA ILE A 246 3.30 2.47 -1.37
C ILE A 246 2.39 2.11 -2.54
N TYR A 247 1.38 2.95 -2.83
CA TYR A 247 0.49 2.73 -3.98
C TYR A 247 1.24 2.84 -5.30
N TYR A 248 2.15 3.81 -5.44
CA TYR A 248 3.01 3.90 -6.62
C TYR A 248 3.91 2.68 -6.79
N LEU A 249 4.42 2.10 -5.70
CA LEU A 249 5.20 0.86 -5.74
C LEU A 249 4.34 -0.32 -6.22
N ILE A 250 3.13 -0.48 -5.68
CA ILE A 250 2.18 -1.51 -6.11
C ILE A 250 1.83 -1.33 -7.60
N PHE A 251 1.53 -0.10 -8.01
CA PHE A 251 1.26 0.23 -9.41
C PHE A 251 2.43 -0.11 -10.33
N ALA A 252 3.67 0.22 -9.94
CA ALA A 252 4.87 -0.08 -10.71
C ALA A 252 5.03 -1.59 -10.92
N VAL A 253 4.76 -2.41 -9.90
CA VAL A 253 4.81 -3.88 -10.00
C VAL A 253 3.76 -4.40 -10.98
N VAL A 254 2.51 -3.91 -10.88
CA VAL A 254 1.42 -4.30 -11.79
C VAL A 254 1.73 -3.87 -13.22
N PHE A 255 2.20 -2.64 -13.42
CA PHE A 255 2.58 -2.12 -14.73
C PHE A 255 3.67 -2.98 -15.38
N LEU A 256 4.69 -3.35 -14.63
CA LEU A 256 5.77 -4.23 -15.09
C LEU A 256 5.22 -5.60 -15.53
N MET A 257 4.31 -6.16 -14.75
CA MET A 257 3.67 -7.45 -15.07
C MET A 257 2.84 -7.35 -16.36
N VAL A 258 2.05 -6.30 -16.52
CA VAL A 258 1.27 -6.01 -17.73
C VAL A 258 2.19 -5.90 -18.95
N CYS A 259 3.29 -5.16 -18.85
CA CYS A 259 4.27 -5.01 -19.93
C CYS A 259 4.81 -6.38 -20.40
N PHE A 260 5.19 -7.27 -19.48
CA PHE A 260 5.69 -8.59 -19.85
C PHE A 260 4.63 -9.43 -20.58
N ILE A 261 3.38 -9.37 -20.16
CA ILE A 261 2.29 -10.10 -20.82
C ILE A 261 2.06 -9.56 -22.23
N VAL A 262 1.98 -8.24 -22.38
CA VAL A 262 1.79 -7.59 -23.69
C VAL A 262 2.94 -7.90 -24.64
N VAL A 263 4.19 -7.85 -24.18
CA VAL A 263 5.37 -8.23 -24.95
C VAL A 263 5.29 -9.68 -25.42
N SER A 264 4.91 -10.60 -24.51
CA SER A 264 4.77 -12.01 -24.86
C SER A 264 3.67 -12.22 -25.90
N MET A 265 2.50 -11.61 -25.71
CA MET A 265 1.39 -11.71 -26.65
C MET A 265 1.73 -11.12 -28.03
N SER A 266 2.37 -9.95 -28.07
CA SER A 266 2.79 -9.30 -29.32
C SER A 266 3.74 -10.17 -30.13
N LYS A 267 4.72 -10.82 -29.48
CA LYS A 267 5.63 -11.76 -30.15
C LYS A 267 4.87 -12.95 -30.75
N HIS A 268 3.87 -13.47 -30.04
CA HIS A 268 3.08 -14.58 -30.52
C HIS A 268 2.22 -14.21 -31.73
N ILE A 269 1.52 -13.07 -31.68
CA ILE A 269 0.72 -12.56 -32.81
C ILE A 269 1.57 -12.47 -34.07
N VAL A 270 2.75 -11.86 -34.00
CA VAL A 270 3.62 -11.67 -35.16
C VAL A 270 4.18 -12.98 -35.66
N ASN A 271 4.65 -13.88 -34.79
CA ASN A 271 5.19 -15.18 -35.21
C ASN A 271 4.15 -16.02 -35.97
N GLU A 272 2.90 -16.00 -35.52
CA GLU A 272 1.84 -16.75 -36.22
C GLU A 272 1.45 -16.14 -37.56
N ARG A 273 1.69 -14.84 -37.73
CA ARG A 273 1.46 -14.17 -39.03
C ARG A 273 2.63 -14.25 -39.98
N MET A 274 3.71 -14.97 -39.63
CA MET A 274 4.90 -15.07 -40.50
C MET A 274 4.58 -15.67 -41.88
N SER A 275 3.72 -16.69 -41.94
CA SER A 275 3.28 -17.27 -43.22
C SER A 275 2.52 -16.28 -44.11
N VAL A 276 1.63 -15.49 -43.49
CA VAL A 276 0.87 -14.42 -44.18
C VAL A 276 1.80 -13.31 -44.66
N ILE A 277 2.82 -12.94 -43.85
CA ILE A 277 3.89 -12.00 -44.24
C ILE A 277 4.64 -12.53 -45.47
N GLY A 278 5.05 -13.80 -45.43
CA GLY A 278 5.75 -14.46 -46.50
C GLY A 278 4.94 -14.47 -47.80
N MET A 279 3.65 -14.86 -47.71
CA MET A 279 2.74 -14.88 -48.88
C MET A 279 2.52 -13.48 -49.44
N LEU A 280 2.20 -12.48 -48.65
CA LEU A 280 2.00 -11.10 -49.13
C LEU A 280 3.25 -10.52 -49.79
N ARG A 281 4.42 -10.84 -49.23
CA ARG A 281 5.71 -10.39 -49.79
C ARG A 281 6.08 -11.14 -51.12
N SER A 282 5.74 -12.42 -51.20
CA SER A 282 5.99 -13.18 -52.44
C SER A 282 5.17 -12.67 -53.64
N VAL A 283 4.00 -12.10 -53.39
CA VAL A 283 3.13 -11.48 -54.39
C VAL A 283 3.50 -10.01 -54.65
N GLY A 284 4.63 -9.52 -54.11
CA GLY A 284 5.11 -8.15 -54.34
C GLY A 284 4.68 -7.11 -53.29
N GLY A 285 4.10 -7.54 -52.20
CA GLY A 285 3.72 -6.64 -51.07
C GLY A 285 4.93 -5.95 -50.46
N SER A 286 4.87 -4.62 -50.26
CA SER A 286 5.93 -3.86 -49.61
C SER A 286 6.02 -4.19 -48.13
N ILE A 287 7.21 -4.09 -47.53
CA ILE A 287 7.45 -4.28 -46.11
C ILE A 287 6.58 -3.36 -45.27
N ALA A 288 6.48 -2.08 -45.68
CA ALA A 288 5.66 -1.08 -45.01
C ALA A 288 4.15 -1.39 -45.09
N GLY A 289 3.66 -1.83 -46.24
CA GLY A 289 2.27 -2.20 -46.46
C GLY A 289 1.82 -3.42 -45.63
N THR A 290 2.66 -4.45 -45.60
CA THR A 290 2.42 -5.65 -44.81
C THR A 290 2.54 -5.35 -43.31
N GLY A 291 3.52 -4.53 -42.92
CA GLY A 291 3.69 -4.08 -41.54
C GLY A 291 2.48 -3.26 -41.02
N ALA A 292 2.00 -2.33 -41.84
CA ALA A 292 0.83 -1.52 -41.49
C ALA A 292 -0.44 -2.38 -41.28
N LEU A 293 -0.63 -3.45 -42.10
CA LEU A 293 -1.74 -4.38 -41.93
C LEU A 293 -1.71 -5.07 -40.55
N LEU A 294 -0.55 -5.53 -40.15
CA LEU A 294 -0.37 -6.19 -38.85
C LEU A 294 -0.48 -5.22 -37.68
N LEU A 295 -0.02 -3.99 -37.85
CA LEU A 295 -0.21 -2.94 -36.83
C LEU A 295 -1.70 -2.59 -36.66
N CYS A 296 -2.46 -2.52 -37.75
CA CYS A 296 -3.92 -2.33 -37.67
C CYS A 296 -4.62 -3.50 -36.97
N GLU A 297 -4.17 -4.73 -37.19
CA GLU A 297 -4.66 -5.91 -36.45
C GLU A 297 -4.32 -5.82 -34.95
N SER A 298 -3.10 -5.41 -34.60
CA SER A 298 -2.65 -5.22 -33.22
C SER A 298 -3.41 -4.07 -32.52
N ALA A 299 -3.64 -2.97 -33.22
CA ALA A 299 -4.45 -1.85 -32.74
C ALA A 299 -5.90 -2.27 -32.46
N PHE A 300 -6.47 -3.10 -33.36
CA PHE A 300 -7.82 -3.63 -33.13
C PHE A 300 -7.89 -4.49 -31.87
N TYR A 301 -6.91 -5.37 -31.63
CA TYR A 301 -6.86 -6.16 -30.38
C TYR A 301 -6.69 -5.27 -29.15
N GLY A 302 -5.85 -4.23 -29.23
CA GLY A 302 -5.63 -3.27 -28.14
C GLY A 302 -6.90 -2.49 -27.81
N LEU A 303 -7.60 -1.99 -28.84
CA LEU A 303 -8.88 -1.27 -28.67
C LEU A 303 -9.96 -2.17 -28.05
N CYS A 304 -10.17 -3.36 -28.63
CA CYS A 304 -11.18 -4.29 -28.12
C CYS A 304 -10.84 -4.74 -26.69
N GLY A 305 -9.56 -5.01 -26.40
CA GLY A 305 -9.08 -5.36 -25.07
C GLY A 305 -9.27 -4.20 -24.09
N GLY A 306 -8.90 -2.98 -24.49
CA GLY A 306 -9.08 -1.79 -23.65
C GLY A 306 -10.54 -1.52 -23.30
N ILE A 307 -11.45 -1.59 -24.31
CA ILE A 307 -12.89 -1.42 -24.09
C ILE A 307 -13.44 -2.53 -23.18
N LEU A 308 -13.10 -3.80 -23.44
CA LEU A 308 -13.56 -4.92 -22.63
C LEU A 308 -13.04 -4.82 -21.19
N GLY A 309 -11.78 -4.43 -21.01
CA GLY A 309 -11.18 -4.21 -19.70
C GLY A 309 -11.88 -3.10 -18.91
N THR A 310 -12.25 -2.02 -19.59
CA THR A 310 -13.05 -0.94 -18.99
C THR A 310 -14.44 -1.43 -18.59
N LEU A 311 -15.10 -2.21 -19.44
CA LEU A 311 -16.41 -2.80 -19.12
C LEU A 311 -16.34 -3.77 -17.96
N LEU A 312 -15.24 -4.55 -17.84
CA LEU A 312 -15.02 -5.43 -16.69
C LEU A 312 -14.72 -4.65 -15.41
N TYR A 313 -14.14 -3.46 -15.51
CA TYR A 313 -13.88 -2.59 -14.37
C TYR A 313 -15.17 -1.93 -13.82
N MET A 314 -16.13 -1.62 -14.66
CA MET A 314 -17.35 -0.90 -14.27
C MET A 314 -18.09 -1.46 -13.04
N PRO A 315 -18.27 -2.79 -12.86
CA PRO A 315 -18.90 -3.34 -11.67
C PRO A 315 -18.11 -3.12 -10.36
N PHE A 316 -16.81 -2.87 -10.48
CA PHE A 316 -15.92 -2.63 -9.34
C PHE A 316 -15.75 -1.14 -9.03
N ARG A 317 -16.33 -0.29 -9.87
CA ARG A 317 -16.32 1.15 -9.69
C ARG A 317 -16.99 1.52 -8.35
N GLY A 318 -16.34 2.36 -7.56
CA GLY A 318 -16.81 2.72 -6.22
C GLY A 318 -16.40 1.73 -5.12
N ASN A 319 -16.17 0.44 -5.41
CA ASN A 319 -15.69 -0.53 -4.42
C ASN A 319 -14.17 -0.49 -4.26
N THR A 320 -13.42 0.03 -5.22
CA THR A 320 -11.97 0.26 -5.12
C THR A 320 -11.62 1.43 -4.21
N ALA A 321 -12.54 2.38 -4.06
CA ALA A 321 -12.44 3.54 -3.16
C ALA A 321 -12.62 3.20 -1.68
N LEU A 322 -13.15 2.02 -1.39
CA LEU A 322 -13.75 1.65 -0.11
C LEU A 322 -12.76 1.36 1.00
N ALA A 323 -11.50 1.13 0.66
CA ALA A 323 -10.78 0.26 1.55
C ALA A 323 -9.90 1.00 2.54
N ILE A 324 -9.50 2.26 2.29
CA ILE A 324 -8.36 2.85 2.97
C ILE A 324 -8.75 3.60 4.25
N PHE A 325 -9.87 4.29 4.25
CA PHE A 325 -10.29 5.13 5.36
C PHE A 325 -11.66 4.75 5.97
N ALA A 326 -12.27 3.65 5.55
CA ALA A 326 -13.52 3.14 6.11
C ALA A 326 -13.54 2.98 7.65
N PRO A 327 -12.42 2.72 8.34
CA PRO A 327 -12.40 2.62 9.81
C PRO A 327 -12.55 3.96 10.53
N ILE A 328 -12.41 5.09 9.85
CA ILE A 328 -12.40 6.42 10.49
C ILE A 328 -13.82 7.04 10.57
N GLY A 329 -14.85 6.22 10.40
CA GLY A 329 -16.22 6.62 10.77
C GLY A 329 -16.97 7.45 9.72
N SER A 330 -16.59 7.40 8.45
CA SER A 330 -17.29 8.12 7.39
C SER A 330 -18.19 7.21 6.54
N ASP A 331 -19.38 6.96 7.04
CA ASP A 331 -20.43 6.26 6.26
C ASP A 331 -20.94 7.05 5.04
N GLU A 332 -20.54 8.30 4.89
CA GLU A 332 -21.02 9.24 3.87
C GLU A 332 -19.93 9.88 2.98
N MET A 333 -18.69 9.40 2.99
CA MET A 333 -17.71 9.88 2.00
C MET A 333 -18.21 9.57 0.58
N THR A 334 -18.31 10.58 -0.24
CA THR A 334 -18.62 10.46 -1.67
C THR A 334 -17.54 9.61 -2.32
N ARG A 335 -17.86 8.36 -2.57
CA ARG A 335 -16.96 7.35 -3.14
C ARG A 335 -16.62 7.70 -4.58
N SER A 336 -15.69 8.63 -4.78
CA SER A 336 -15.20 9.00 -6.10
C SER A 336 -13.96 8.18 -6.42
N ASP A 337 -14.05 7.33 -7.44
CA ASP A 337 -12.89 6.60 -7.97
C ASP A 337 -11.96 7.48 -8.83
N GLY A 338 -12.26 8.76 -8.96
CA GLY A 338 -11.48 9.72 -9.76
C GLY A 338 -11.38 9.36 -11.25
N ILE A 339 -12.06 8.30 -11.70
CA ILE A 339 -12.01 7.84 -13.09
C ILE A 339 -12.97 8.65 -13.96
N ASN A 340 -12.38 9.59 -14.70
CA ASN A 340 -13.05 10.41 -15.70
C ASN A 340 -13.03 9.73 -17.08
N PHE A 341 -13.89 10.19 -17.97
CA PHE A 341 -13.87 9.75 -19.38
C PHE A 341 -12.49 9.89 -20.03
N LEU A 342 -11.75 10.96 -19.68
CA LEU A 342 -10.38 11.18 -20.15
C LEU A 342 -9.43 10.07 -19.67
N THR A 343 -9.51 9.67 -18.40
CA THR A 343 -8.68 8.59 -17.82
C THR A 343 -8.95 7.26 -18.54
N VAL A 344 -10.23 6.92 -18.74
CA VAL A 344 -10.62 5.73 -19.50
C VAL A 344 -10.06 5.77 -20.92
N PHE A 345 -10.21 6.90 -21.60
CA PHE A 345 -9.69 7.10 -22.96
C PHE A 345 -8.16 6.93 -22.99
N LEU A 346 -7.44 7.54 -22.04
CA LEU A 346 -5.98 7.44 -21.94
C LEU A 346 -5.52 6.01 -21.65
N VAL A 347 -6.23 5.25 -20.82
CA VAL A 347 -5.90 3.82 -20.56
C VAL A 347 -6.15 2.98 -21.81
N ILE A 348 -7.26 3.14 -22.50
CA ILE A 348 -7.51 2.43 -23.77
C ILE A 348 -6.45 2.78 -24.80
N LEU A 349 -6.11 4.07 -24.91
CA LEU A 349 -5.08 4.56 -25.82
C LEU A 349 -3.71 3.99 -25.46
N SER A 350 -3.32 4.02 -24.19
CA SER A 350 -2.01 3.52 -23.73
C SER A 350 -1.86 2.02 -23.96
N VAL A 351 -2.87 1.20 -23.60
CA VAL A 351 -2.86 -0.25 -23.87
C VAL A 351 -2.74 -0.52 -25.38
N THR A 352 -3.46 0.24 -26.20
CA THR A 352 -3.40 0.12 -27.67
C THR A 352 -2.03 0.53 -28.20
N LEU A 353 -1.47 1.64 -27.72
CA LEU A 353 -0.13 2.11 -28.12
C LEU A 353 0.97 1.13 -27.70
N ILE A 354 0.93 0.64 -26.46
CA ILE A 354 1.89 -0.36 -25.97
C ILE A 354 1.82 -1.62 -26.81
N GLN A 355 0.61 -2.13 -27.10
CA GLN A 355 0.42 -3.28 -27.97
C GLN A 355 0.96 -3.04 -29.37
N CYS A 356 0.72 -1.86 -29.98
CA CYS A 356 1.25 -1.50 -31.29
C CYS A 356 2.78 -1.37 -31.29
N LEU A 357 3.35 -0.76 -30.23
CA LEU A 357 4.80 -0.55 -30.10
C LEU A 357 5.55 -1.90 -30.08
N PHE A 358 5.11 -2.82 -29.25
CA PHE A 358 5.74 -4.14 -29.15
C PHE A 358 5.50 -5.00 -30.39
N SER A 359 4.33 -4.89 -31.00
CA SER A 359 4.04 -5.54 -32.30
C SER A 359 4.91 -4.96 -33.40
N ALA A 360 5.12 -3.64 -33.46
CA ALA A 360 5.99 -2.99 -34.45
C ALA A 360 7.43 -3.50 -34.33
N ALA A 361 7.98 -3.60 -33.14
CA ALA A 361 9.33 -4.14 -32.92
C ALA A 361 9.45 -5.59 -33.42
N ALA A 362 8.45 -6.43 -33.18
CA ALA A 362 8.40 -7.81 -33.66
C ALA A 362 8.22 -7.88 -35.18
N ILE A 363 7.39 -7.02 -35.78
CA ILE A 363 7.14 -6.90 -37.22
C ILE A 363 8.40 -6.47 -37.94
N ILE A 364 9.12 -5.47 -37.45
CA ILE A 364 10.40 -5.01 -38.06
C ILE A 364 11.41 -6.17 -38.11
N LYS A 365 11.49 -6.94 -37.02
CA LYS A 365 12.36 -8.14 -36.99
C LYS A 365 11.92 -9.19 -38.00
N ALA A 366 10.63 -9.47 -38.11
CA ALA A 366 10.05 -10.40 -39.05
C ALA A 366 10.25 -9.94 -40.51
N ALA A 367 10.10 -8.65 -40.77
CA ALA A 367 10.27 -8.05 -42.11
C ALA A 367 11.71 -8.13 -42.64
N ARG A 368 12.71 -8.21 -41.78
CA ARG A 368 14.14 -8.41 -42.16
C ARG A 368 14.47 -9.87 -42.48
N THR A 369 13.53 -10.81 -42.24
CA THR A 369 13.76 -12.23 -42.58
C THR A 369 13.55 -12.44 -44.08
N PRO A 370 14.46 -13.16 -44.78
CA PRO A 370 14.31 -13.45 -46.20
C PRO A 370 13.02 -14.21 -46.49
N VAL A 371 12.31 -13.83 -47.58
CA VAL A 371 11.00 -14.42 -47.94
C VAL A 371 11.14 -15.93 -48.19
N ARG A 372 12.26 -16.36 -48.77
CA ARG A 372 12.57 -17.78 -48.98
C ARG A 372 12.53 -18.56 -47.66
N ASP A 373 13.16 -18.03 -46.60
CA ASP A 373 13.26 -18.71 -45.30
C ASP A 373 11.90 -18.78 -44.60
N ILE A 374 10.99 -17.80 -44.89
CA ILE A 374 9.65 -17.78 -44.37
C ILE A 374 8.76 -18.82 -45.05
N ILE A 375 8.82 -18.93 -46.39
CA ILE A 375 7.96 -19.81 -47.22
C ILE A 375 8.37 -21.27 -47.04
N PHE A 376 9.67 -21.56 -47.13
CA PHE A 376 10.18 -22.94 -47.12
C PHE A 376 10.40 -23.49 -45.71
N GLY A 377 10.14 -22.68 -44.64
CA GLY A 377 10.30 -23.13 -43.27
C GLY A 377 11.70 -23.59 -42.91
N THR A 378 12.72 -23.18 -43.69
CA THR A 378 14.11 -23.65 -43.53
C THR A 378 14.77 -23.24 -42.21
N LYS A 379 14.08 -22.48 -41.36
CA LYS A 379 14.52 -22.08 -39.99
C LYS A 379 13.77 -22.77 -38.88
N ASP A 380 13.28 -24.00 -39.04
CA ASP A 380 12.95 -24.88 -37.90
C ASP A 380 14.21 -25.39 -37.20
N THR A 381 15.26 -24.54 -37.15
CA THR A 381 16.43 -24.80 -36.31
C THR A 381 16.02 -24.68 -34.85
N ALA A 382 16.45 -25.63 -34.06
CA ALA A 382 16.28 -25.62 -32.58
C ALA A 382 16.64 -24.21 -32.04
N TYR A 383 15.81 -23.69 -31.19
CA TYR A 383 16.07 -22.39 -30.56
C TYR A 383 17.41 -22.45 -29.82
N LEU A 384 18.30 -21.55 -30.16
CA LEU A 384 19.55 -21.33 -29.45
C LEU A 384 19.46 -19.93 -28.79
N PRO A 385 19.64 -19.81 -27.46
CA PRO A 385 19.65 -18.54 -26.79
C PRO A 385 20.77 -17.65 -27.36
N SER A 386 20.40 -16.41 -27.73
CA SER A 386 21.35 -15.43 -28.25
C SER A 386 22.36 -15.04 -27.18
N ASN A 387 23.64 -15.19 -27.48
CA ASN A 387 24.70 -14.79 -26.56
C ASN A 387 24.68 -13.28 -26.28
N THR A 388 24.36 -12.46 -27.27
CA THR A 388 24.23 -10.99 -27.07
C THR A 388 23.15 -10.63 -26.07
N LEU A 389 21.92 -11.20 -26.23
CA LEU A 389 20.83 -10.95 -25.27
C LEU A 389 21.16 -11.50 -23.88
N THR A 390 21.88 -12.62 -23.82
CA THR A 390 22.32 -13.20 -22.53
C THR A 390 23.33 -12.29 -21.84
N ILE A 391 24.31 -11.73 -22.59
CA ILE A 391 25.30 -10.79 -22.04
C ILE A 391 24.60 -9.51 -21.56
N ILE A 392 23.70 -8.93 -22.38
CA ILE A 392 22.91 -7.76 -21.99
C ILE A 392 22.13 -8.05 -20.69
N GLY A 393 21.42 -9.19 -20.63
CA GLY A 393 20.69 -9.59 -19.45
C GLY A 393 21.57 -9.77 -18.21
N ALA A 394 22.76 -10.37 -18.37
CA ALA A 394 23.72 -10.52 -17.29
C ALA A 394 24.28 -9.17 -16.80
N VAL A 395 24.60 -8.26 -17.72
CA VAL A 395 25.07 -6.91 -17.40
C VAL A 395 23.97 -6.10 -16.68
N MET A 396 22.72 -6.16 -17.16
CA MET A 396 21.60 -5.47 -16.52
C MET A 396 21.35 -6.02 -15.11
N LEU A 397 21.39 -7.33 -14.93
CA LEU A 397 21.23 -7.95 -13.61
C LEU A 397 22.38 -7.56 -12.66
N ALA A 398 23.62 -7.62 -13.13
CA ALA A 398 24.79 -7.22 -12.34
C ALA A 398 24.76 -5.73 -11.98
N ALA A 399 24.42 -4.88 -12.96
CA ALA A 399 24.23 -3.44 -12.72
C ALA A 399 23.14 -3.18 -11.70
N GLY A 400 22.00 -3.87 -11.80
CA GLY A 400 20.92 -3.76 -10.84
C GLY A 400 21.32 -4.19 -9.43
N VAL A 401 22.09 -5.26 -9.29
CA VAL A 401 22.66 -5.68 -7.97
C VAL A 401 23.60 -4.61 -7.41
N VAL A 402 24.50 -4.07 -8.23
CA VAL A 402 25.44 -3.01 -7.78
C VAL A 402 24.69 -1.74 -7.41
N LEU A 403 23.77 -1.28 -8.25
CA LEU A 403 22.96 -0.08 -8.01
C LEU A 403 22.06 -0.21 -6.78
N HIS A 404 21.60 -1.42 -6.46
CA HIS A 404 20.84 -1.68 -5.25
C HIS A 404 21.60 -1.26 -3.98
N PHE A 405 22.91 -1.43 -3.92
CA PHE A 405 23.72 -1.03 -2.77
C PHE A 405 24.06 0.48 -2.75
N ILE A 406 24.14 1.11 -3.91
CA ILE A 406 24.59 2.51 -4.05
C ILE A 406 23.42 3.50 -3.92
N ILE A 407 22.26 3.18 -4.51
CA ILE A 407 21.13 4.11 -4.60
C ILE A 407 20.36 4.12 -3.28
N SER A 408 20.08 5.33 -2.78
CA SER A 408 19.29 5.57 -1.56
C SER A 408 18.05 6.45 -1.80
N ASP A 409 17.55 6.50 -3.02
CA ASP A 409 16.35 7.21 -3.42
C ASP A 409 15.24 6.22 -3.81
N PHE A 410 13.98 6.53 -3.48
CA PHE A 410 12.84 5.65 -3.70
C PHE A 410 12.58 5.40 -5.20
N ILE A 411 12.49 6.46 -6.01
CA ILE A 411 12.16 6.37 -7.43
C ILE A 411 13.23 5.58 -8.19
N PHE A 412 14.50 5.86 -7.89
CA PHE A 412 15.60 5.11 -8.49
C PHE A 412 15.67 3.66 -8.01
N THR A 413 15.26 3.36 -6.78
CA THR A 413 15.15 1.97 -6.27
C THR A 413 14.08 1.18 -7.04
N VAL A 414 12.94 1.81 -7.34
CA VAL A 414 11.92 1.22 -8.21
C VAL A 414 12.46 0.99 -9.63
N ALA A 415 13.22 1.93 -10.19
CA ALA A 415 13.86 1.75 -11.50
C ALA A 415 14.88 0.59 -11.50
N VAL A 416 15.62 0.39 -10.41
CA VAL A 416 16.51 -0.78 -10.23
C VAL A 416 15.73 -2.08 -10.21
N ALA A 417 14.54 -2.12 -9.61
CA ALA A 417 13.65 -3.28 -9.66
C ALA A 417 13.26 -3.65 -11.11
N PHE A 418 12.90 -2.65 -11.92
CA PHE A 418 12.63 -2.86 -13.35
C PHE A 418 13.87 -3.38 -14.10
N LEU A 419 15.02 -2.78 -13.88
CA LEU A 419 16.28 -3.16 -14.51
C LEU A 419 16.66 -4.61 -14.20
N THR A 420 16.58 -5.01 -12.95
CA THR A 420 16.89 -6.37 -12.49
C THR A 420 15.92 -7.40 -13.05
N MET A 421 14.62 -7.06 -13.09
CA MET A 421 13.61 -7.96 -13.64
C MET A 421 13.79 -8.19 -15.13
N ILE A 422 14.03 -7.14 -15.92
CA ILE A 422 14.32 -7.25 -17.34
C ILE A 422 15.59 -8.08 -17.56
N GLY A 423 16.64 -7.81 -16.77
CA GLY A 423 17.89 -8.55 -16.82
C GLY A 423 17.71 -10.05 -16.57
N ALA A 424 16.92 -10.40 -15.54
CA ALA A 424 16.60 -11.80 -15.22
C ALA A 424 15.84 -12.50 -16.34
N VAL A 425 14.80 -11.85 -16.90
CA VAL A 425 14.01 -12.41 -18.00
C VAL A 425 14.85 -12.62 -19.27
N LEU A 426 15.79 -11.71 -19.57
CA LEU A 426 16.70 -11.86 -20.72
C LEU A 426 17.75 -12.96 -20.51
N LEU A 427 18.21 -13.17 -19.28
CA LEU A 427 19.17 -14.20 -18.93
C LEU A 427 18.54 -15.58 -18.85
N PHE A 428 17.27 -15.68 -18.49
CA PHE A 428 16.58 -16.93 -18.19
C PHE A 428 16.63 -17.99 -19.29
N PRO A 429 16.51 -17.70 -20.60
CA PRO A 429 16.63 -18.70 -21.66
C PRO A 429 17.96 -19.47 -21.62
N LYS A 430 19.06 -18.82 -21.23
CA LYS A 430 20.35 -19.47 -21.09
C LYS A 430 20.40 -20.41 -19.88
N ILE A 431 19.76 -20.01 -18.79
CA ILE A 431 19.61 -20.85 -17.60
C ILE A 431 18.80 -22.10 -17.93
N VAL A 432 17.65 -21.94 -18.61
CA VAL A 432 16.81 -23.06 -19.07
C VAL A 432 17.61 -24.00 -19.97
N PHE A 433 18.43 -23.47 -20.88
CA PHE A 433 19.27 -24.27 -21.77
C PHE A 433 20.32 -25.10 -20.99
N TRP A 434 21.01 -24.53 -20.01
CA TRP A 434 21.97 -25.27 -19.18
C TRP A 434 21.27 -26.30 -18.32
N LEU A 435 20.14 -25.95 -17.71
CA LEU A 435 19.37 -26.87 -16.89
C LEU A 435 18.78 -28.04 -17.70
N SER A 436 18.35 -27.76 -18.93
CA SER A 436 17.92 -28.80 -19.88
C SER A 436 19.04 -29.82 -20.17
N LYS A 437 20.30 -29.40 -20.36
CA LYS A 437 21.45 -30.29 -20.52
C LYS A 437 21.67 -31.16 -19.27
N ALA A 438 21.58 -30.55 -18.07
CA ALA A 438 21.71 -31.28 -16.82
C ALA A 438 20.60 -32.32 -16.64
N LEU A 439 19.33 -31.94 -16.91
CA LEU A 439 18.18 -32.83 -16.87
C LEU A 439 18.29 -33.97 -17.91
N CYS A 440 18.76 -33.67 -19.12
CA CYS A 440 19.01 -34.72 -20.13
C CYS A 440 20.05 -35.75 -19.67
N ALA A 441 21.11 -35.31 -18.99
CA ALA A 441 22.11 -36.20 -18.40
C ALA A 441 21.52 -37.07 -17.28
N LEU A 442 20.70 -36.44 -16.39
CA LEU A 442 20.01 -37.12 -15.31
C LEU A 442 19.04 -38.20 -15.84
N PHE A 443 18.15 -37.84 -16.81
CA PHE A 443 17.18 -38.78 -17.39
C PHE A 443 17.84 -39.87 -18.24
N THR A 444 19.05 -39.65 -18.73
CA THR A 444 19.85 -40.74 -19.35
C THR A 444 20.26 -41.78 -18.33
N LYS A 445 20.73 -41.36 -17.14
CA LYS A 445 21.09 -42.25 -16.03
C LYS A 445 19.88 -43.01 -15.45
N LEU A 446 18.69 -42.37 -15.47
CA LEU A 446 17.45 -42.94 -14.98
C LEU A 446 16.72 -43.81 -16.02
N ASN A 447 17.23 -44.00 -17.20
CA ASN A 447 16.64 -44.74 -18.32
C ASN A 447 15.20 -44.28 -18.67
N MET A 448 14.96 -42.94 -18.66
CA MET A 448 13.67 -42.32 -18.97
C MET A 448 13.71 -41.63 -20.34
N PRO A 449 13.55 -42.33 -21.47
CA PRO A 449 13.79 -41.71 -22.80
C PRO A 449 12.76 -40.62 -23.16
N THR A 450 11.50 -40.77 -22.72
CA THR A 450 10.45 -39.75 -22.96
C THR A 450 10.72 -38.50 -22.20
N ALA A 451 11.15 -38.55 -20.91
CA ALA A 451 11.53 -37.41 -20.11
C ALA A 451 12.79 -36.71 -20.63
N LYS A 452 13.78 -37.48 -21.10
CA LYS A 452 14.97 -36.94 -21.75
C LYS A 452 14.62 -36.13 -23.01
N LEU A 453 13.72 -36.66 -23.86
CA LEU A 453 13.26 -35.96 -25.05
C LEU A 453 12.48 -34.67 -24.63
N ALA A 454 11.63 -34.72 -23.62
CA ALA A 454 10.91 -33.57 -23.10
C ALA A 454 11.86 -32.49 -22.57
N ALA A 455 12.90 -32.85 -21.82
CA ALA A 455 13.92 -31.94 -21.35
C ALA A 455 14.67 -31.24 -22.50
N LYS A 456 14.94 -31.98 -23.60
CA LYS A 456 15.54 -31.40 -24.81
C LYS A 456 14.58 -30.44 -25.51
N GLU A 457 13.29 -30.78 -25.59
CA GLU A 457 12.25 -29.98 -26.21
C GLU A 457 12.00 -28.67 -25.44
N MET A 458 11.99 -28.73 -24.14
CA MET A 458 11.82 -27.55 -23.26
C MET A 458 12.79 -26.40 -23.64
N ALA A 459 14.04 -26.71 -23.98
CA ALA A 459 15.04 -25.70 -24.32
C ALA A 459 15.11 -25.41 -25.81
N SER A 460 14.58 -26.26 -26.68
CA SER A 460 14.68 -26.12 -28.14
C SER A 460 13.44 -25.46 -28.77
N THR A 461 12.31 -25.41 -28.04
CA THR A 461 11.10 -24.80 -28.56
C THR A 461 10.94 -23.34 -28.04
N LYS A 462 10.75 -22.42 -28.97
CA LYS A 462 10.62 -20.98 -28.69
C LYS A 462 9.39 -20.69 -27.79
N SER A 463 8.33 -21.46 -27.99
CA SER A 463 7.11 -21.33 -27.21
C SER A 463 7.32 -21.70 -25.75
N SER A 464 7.96 -22.83 -25.44
CA SER A 464 8.25 -23.28 -24.06
C SER A 464 9.14 -22.27 -23.33
N ILE A 465 10.14 -21.70 -24.00
CA ILE A 465 11.00 -20.66 -23.43
C ILE A 465 10.23 -19.36 -23.16
N SER A 466 9.38 -18.94 -24.11
CA SER A 466 8.54 -17.74 -23.89
C SER A 466 7.56 -17.93 -22.71
N SER A 467 6.96 -19.13 -22.58
CA SER A 467 6.13 -19.47 -21.44
C SER A 467 6.93 -19.47 -20.13
N ALA A 468 8.13 -20.02 -20.14
CA ALA A 468 9.03 -20.04 -18.99
C ALA A 468 9.42 -18.62 -18.54
N GLN A 469 9.74 -17.72 -19.48
CA GLN A 469 10.04 -16.31 -19.18
C GLN A 469 8.84 -15.57 -18.58
N LEU A 470 7.65 -15.80 -19.13
CA LEU A 470 6.43 -15.20 -18.61
C LEU A 470 6.10 -15.71 -17.21
N LEU A 471 6.24 -17.02 -16.98
CA LEU A 471 6.07 -17.62 -15.65
C LEU A 471 7.09 -17.06 -14.66
N LEU A 472 8.35 -16.94 -15.03
CA LEU A 472 9.37 -16.34 -14.17
C LEU A 472 8.97 -14.94 -13.75
N SER A 473 8.61 -14.07 -14.69
CA SER A 473 8.28 -12.69 -14.39
C SER A 473 7.01 -12.56 -13.54
N ALA A 474 5.93 -13.20 -13.96
CA ALA A 474 4.64 -13.05 -13.28
C ALA A 474 4.64 -13.73 -11.90
N LEU A 475 5.16 -14.95 -11.78
CA LEU A 475 5.18 -15.66 -10.50
C LEU A 475 6.15 -15.05 -9.50
N SER A 476 7.32 -14.55 -9.93
CA SER A 476 8.25 -13.92 -8.99
C SER A 476 7.66 -12.66 -8.36
N LEU A 477 6.96 -11.84 -9.15
CA LEU A 477 6.27 -10.65 -8.65
C LEU A 477 5.10 -11.03 -7.74
N THR A 478 4.30 -12.01 -8.14
CA THR A 478 3.16 -12.49 -7.35
C THR A 478 3.62 -13.09 -6.01
N ILE A 479 4.68 -13.90 -6.01
CA ILE A 479 5.27 -14.46 -4.78
C ILE A 479 5.80 -13.33 -3.89
N ALA A 480 6.48 -12.35 -4.46
CA ALA A 480 6.99 -11.21 -3.70
C ALA A 480 5.85 -10.44 -3.01
N MET A 481 4.78 -10.14 -3.73
CA MET A 481 3.61 -9.45 -3.17
C MET A 481 2.89 -10.25 -2.08
N LEU A 482 2.77 -11.56 -2.25
CA LEU A 482 2.21 -12.44 -1.21
C LEU A 482 3.07 -12.47 0.04
N VAL A 483 4.40 -12.48 -0.12
CA VAL A 483 5.31 -12.44 1.02
C VAL A 483 5.21 -11.09 1.74
N VAL A 484 5.13 -9.99 1.00
CA VAL A 484 4.91 -8.66 1.59
C VAL A 484 3.59 -8.65 2.38
N SER A 485 2.50 -9.14 1.79
CA SER A 485 1.20 -9.23 2.46
C SER A 485 1.25 -10.11 3.73
N ALA A 486 1.86 -11.30 3.65
CA ALA A 486 1.99 -12.20 4.79
C ALA A 486 2.88 -11.60 5.90
N SER A 487 3.97 -10.90 5.52
CA SER A 487 4.85 -10.24 6.49
C SER A 487 4.15 -9.05 7.17
N LEU A 488 3.35 -8.31 6.42
CA LEU A 488 2.57 -7.20 6.95
C LEU A 488 1.51 -7.71 7.94
N LEU A 489 0.79 -8.79 7.59
CA LEU A 489 -0.15 -9.45 8.50
C LEU A 489 0.52 -9.97 9.77
N ALA A 490 1.67 -10.63 9.65
CA ALA A 490 2.42 -11.13 10.80
C ALA A 490 2.93 -9.97 11.68
N PHE A 491 3.38 -8.88 11.06
CA PHE A 491 3.82 -7.69 11.75
C PHE A 491 2.69 -7.07 12.61
N LEU A 492 1.46 -7.10 12.10
CA LEU A 492 0.29 -6.54 12.78
C LEU A 492 -0.41 -7.51 13.73
N ALA A 493 -0.16 -8.82 13.58
CA ALA A 493 -0.78 -9.83 14.44
C ALA A 493 -0.18 -9.83 15.86
N ASP A 494 1.09 -9.46 15.98
CA ASP A 494 1.76 -9.40 17.27
C ASP A 494 1.50 -8.03 17.94
N PRO A 495 0.85 -7.97 19.11
CA PRO A 495 0.68 -6.71 19.80
C PRO A 495 2.04 -6.13 20.17
N ILE A 496 2.17 -4.83 20.03
CA ILE A 496 3.40 -4.07 20.32
C ILE A 496 3.68 -4.09 21.82
N TYR A 497 2.62 -3.90 22.57
CA TYR A 497 2.67 -3.81 24.01
C TYR A 497 2.21 -5.11 24.66
N SER A 498 2.94 -5.49 25.69
CA SER A 498 2.56 -6.56 26.61
C SER A 498 1.76 -5.97 27.78
N SER A 499 0.57 -5.46 27.47
CA SER A 499 -0.37 -4.88 28.45
C SER A 499 -1.78 -5.36 28.16
N ASP A 500 -2.71 -5.16 29.09
CA ASP A 500 -4.10 -5.58 28.93
C ASP A 500 -5.00 -4.42 28.53
N ILE A 501 -4.68 -3.20 28.99
CA ILE A 501 -5.41 -1.98 28.66
C ILE A 501 -4.39 -0.91 28.25
N ILE A 502 -4.77 -0.10 27.30
CA ILE A 502 -4.00 1.04 26.79
C ILE A 502 -4.83 2.31 26.87
N ILE A 503 -4.20 3.39 27.33
CA ILE A 503 -4.74 4.74 27.26
C ILE A 503 -3.87 5.53 26.30
N THR A 504 -4.45 6.04 25.24
CA THR A 504 -3.75 6.88 24.26
C THR A 504 -4.16 8.34 24.45
N SER A 505 -3.22 9.26 24.17
CA SER A 505 -3.40 10.71 24.35
C SER A 505 -3.88 11.11 25.75
N PRO A 506 -3.20 10.65 26.82
CA PRO A 506 -3.56 11.03 28.19
C PRO A 506 -3.29 12.53 28.42
N GLU A 507 -4.25 13.23 28.99
CA GLU A 507 -4.18 14.68 29.21
C GLU A 507 -3.56 15.10 30.55
N GLN A 508 -3.43 14.17 31.48
CA GLN A 508 -3.03 14.50 32.88
C GLN A 508 -1.57 14.15 33.14
N GLU A 509 -0.99 14.80 34.13
CA GLU A 509 0.37 14.44 34.58
C GLU A 509 0.49 12.95 34.96
N GLY A 510 1.65 12.38 34.72
CA GLY A 510 1.90 10.96 34.96
C GLY A 510 1.62 10.51 36.41
N SER A 511 1.85 11.38 37.39
CA SER A 511 1.56 11.13 38.80
C SER A 511 0.07 10.90 39.10
N THR A 512 -0.81 11.53 38.32
CA THR A 512 -2.25 11.36 38.43
C THR A 512 -2.68 9.94 38.03
N TYR A 513 -2.06 9.39 36.99
CA TYR A 513 -2.35 8.01 36.59
C TYR A 513 -1.86 6.98 37.59
N ASP A 514 -0.73 7.20 38.26
CA ASP A 514 -0.26 6.32 39.35
C ASP A 514 -1.27 6.27 40.48
N TYR A 515 -1.83 7.42 40.85
CA TYR A 515 -2.80 7.51 41.93
C TYR A 515 -4.15 6.92 41.54
N ILE A 516 -4.72 7.34 40.41
CA ILE A 516 -6.05 6.92 39.98
C ILE A 516 -6.05 5.46 39.56
N VAL A 517 -5.15 5.08 38.64
CA VAL A 517 -5.11 3.74 38.05
C VAL A 517 -4.54 2.73 39.02
N GLY A 518 -3.47 3.10 39.75
CA GLY A 518 -2.84 2.21 40.72
C GLY A 518 -3.72 1.89 41.95
N SER A 519 -4.76 2.72 42.24
CA SER A 519 -5.71 2.45 43.32
C SER A 519 -6.84 1.50 42.95
N ILE A 520 -6.98 1.14 41.65
CA ILE A 520 -8.04 0.26 41.15
C ILE A 520 -7.72 -1.19 41.48
N ASP A 521 -8.65 -1.85 42.18
CA ASP A 521 -8.52 -3.28 42.50
C ASP A 521 -8.45 -4.12 41.22
N GLY A 522 -7.40 -4.93 41.13
CA GLY A 522 -7.13 -5.76 39.94
C GLY A 522 -6.08 -5.18 38.99
N VAL A 523 -5.52 -4.02 39.23
CA VAL A 523 -4.35 -3.49 38.50
C VAL A 523 -3.08 -4.07 39.12
N THR A 524 -2.20 -4.62 38.32
CA THR A 524 -0.91 -5.19 38.75
C THR A 524 0.27 -4.30 38.40
N GLY A 525 0.12 -3.43 37.42
CA GLY A 525 1.16 -2.51 37.01
C GLY A 525 0.66 -1.43 36.06
N VAL A 526 1.31 -0.28 36.14
CA VAL A 526 1.04 0.88 35.29
C VAL A 526 2.37 1.39 34.76
N GLU A 527 2.49 1.50 33.45
CA GLU A 527 3.65 2.11 32.78
C GLU A 527 3.23 3.32 31.97
N LYS A 528 3.99 4.38 32.05
CA LYS A 528 3.76 5.65 31.35
C LYS A 528 4.84 5.86 30.32
N LEU A 529 4.45 5.93 29.09
CA LEU A 529 5.34 6.19 27.97
C LEU A 529 5.34 7.67 27.66
N TYR A 530 6.50 8.26 27.62
CA TYR A 530 6.71 9.63 27.16
C TYR A 530 7.36 9.56 25.80
N SER A 531 6.81 10.27 24.83
CA SER A 531 7.38 10.25 23.47
C SER A 531 7.35 11.63 22.85
N HIS A 532 8.45 11.99 22.20
CA HIS A 532 8.57 13.19 21.41
C HIS A 532 9.05 12.83 20.01
N LEU A 533 8.30 13.27 19.01
CA LEU A 533 8.59 13.01 17.60
C LEU A 533 9.28 14.23 17.00
N MET A 534 10.51 14.07 16.57
CA MET A 534 11.32 15.09 15.91
C MET A 534 11.31 14.87 14.42
N GLN A 535 10.57 15.71 13.74
CA GLN A 535 10.40 15.66 12.28
C GLN A 535 10.41 17.09 11.70
N TYR A 536 10.49 17.21 10.40
CA TYR A 536 10.53 18.47 9.67
C TYR A 536 11.67 19.40 10.13
N ASP A 537 11.35 20.61 10.56
CA ASP A 537 12.32 21.62 11.01
C ASP A 537 12.93 21.34 12.38
N SER A 538 12.33 20.42 13.14
CA SER A 538 12.81 19.97 14.46
C SER A 538 13.57 18.67 14.46
N LYS A 539 14.19 18.26 13.33
CA LYS A 539 14.99 17.04 13.23
C LYS A 539 16.09 16.98 14.29
N ALA A 540 16.30 15.77 14.84
CA ALA A 540 17.39 15.54 15.76
C ALA A 540 18.75 15.42 15.05
N MET A 541 19.81 15.86 15.70
CA MET A 541 21.18 15.59 15.28
C MET A 541 21.64 14.27 15.88
N VAL A 542 21.75 13.22 15.07
CA VAL A 542 22.24 11.90 15.49
C VAL A 542 23.67 11.75 14.99
N ASN A 543 24.64 11.73 15.91
CA ASN A 543 26.08 11.70 15.55
C ASN A 543 26.45 12.73 14.46
N GLY A 544 25.95 13.95 14.58
CA GLY A 544 26.23 15.03 13.63
C GLY A 544 25.46 15.00 12.31
N THR A 545 24.49 14.08 12.16
CA THR A 545 23.65 13.99 10.97
C THR A 545 22.20 14.28 11.34
N GLU A 546 21.53 15.19 10.63
CA GLU A 546 20.10 15.45 10.84
C GLU A 546 19.25 14.25 10.46
N ARG A 547 18.40 13.83 11.39
CA ARG A 547 17.48 12.70 11.20
C ARG A 547 16.16 12.96 11.90
N GLU A 548 15.10 12.45 11.29
CA GLU A 548 13.86 12.26 12.00
C GLU A 548 14.05 11.19 13.07
N LEU A 549 13.60 11.49 14.26
CA LEU A 549 13.80 10.65 15.43
C LEU A 549 12.57 10.69 16.32
N LYS A 550 12.16 9.53 16.82
CA LYS A 550 11.25 9.43 17.95
C LYS A 550 12.05 9.13 19.21
N LEU A 551 12.06 10.08 20.12
CA LEU A 551 12.58 9.86 21.46
C LEU A 551 11.47 9.28 22.33
N LEU A 552 11.72 8.15 22.96
CA LEU A 552 10.77 7.46 23.82
C LEU A 552 11.41 7.28 25.19
N ALA A 553 10.67 7.57 26.26
CA ALA A 553 11.17 7.38 27.61
C ALA A 553 10.29 6.41 28.41
N LEU A 554 10.96 5.63 29.22
CA LEU A 554 10.42 4.59 30.08
C LEU A 554 10.84 4.81 31.52
N ASN A 555 10.01 4.37 32.46
CA ASN A 555 10.42 4.17 33.85
C ASN A 555 11.27 2.89 34.03
N ASP A 556 11.84 2.71 35.19
CA ASP A 556 12.51 1.46 35.55
C ASP A 556 11.51 0.30 35.48
N GLY A 557 11.89 -0.77 34.79
CA GLY A 557 11.00 -1.90 34.52
C GLY A 557 10.04 -1.72 33.34
N GLY A 558 10.08 -0.59 32.62
CA GLY A 558 9.19 -0.30 31.50
C GLY A 558 9.32 -1.24 30.32
N PHE A 559 10.50 -1.84 30.12
CA PHE A 559 10.71 -2.79 29.01
C PHE A 559 9.83 -4.03 29.07
N GLN A 560 9.38 -4.47 30.26
CA GLN A 560 8.44 -5.60 30.38
C GLN A 560 7.06 -5.36 29.75
N TYR A 561 6.74 -4.11 29.40
CA TYR A 561 5.51 -3.74 28.73
C TYR A 561 5.64 -3.74 27.19
N PHE A 562 6.81 -4.11 26.66
CA PHE A 562 7.05 -4.20 25.23
C PHE A 562 7.32 -5.63 24.79
N ASN A 563 6.86 -5.99 23.62
CA ASN A 563 7.24 -7.22 22.94
C ASN A 563 8.42 -6.95 22.01
N GLY A 564 9.35 -7.93 21.90
CA GLY A 564 10.52 -7.82 21.02
C GLY A 564 11.73 -7.08 21.59
N VAL A 565 11.73 -6.84 22.90
CA VAL A 565 12.85 -6.21 23.65
C VAL A 565 13.56 -7.18 24.64
N GLU A 566 13.38 -8.48 24.42
CA GLU A 566 13.86 -9.55 25.31
C GLU A 566 15.37 -9.53 25.59
N GLN A 567 16.14 -8.80 24.77
CA GLN A 567 17.60 -8.65 24.92
C GLN A 567 17.99 -7.40 25.71
N CYS A 568 17.04 -6.57 26.14
CA CYS A 568 17.29 -5.35 26.86
C CYS A 568 17.23 -5.58 28.37
N PRO A 569 18.01 -4.82 29.16
CA PRO A 569 17.93 -4.86 30.61
C PRO A 569 16.57 -4.28 31.05
N ASP A 570 16.18 -4.58 32.29
CA ASP A 570 14.94 -4.08 32.89
C ASP A 570 14.88 -2.54 33.03
N SER A 571 16.06 -1.89 33.10
CA SER A 571 16.19 -0.44 33.20
C SER A 571 17.42 0.06 32.43
N LEU A 572 17.37 1.32 32.00
CA LEU A 572 18.48 2.06 31.39
C LEU A 572 19.07 3.03 32.43
N ALA A 573 20.40 3.01 32.57
CA ALA A 573 21.12 4.00 33.36
C ALA A 573 21.09 5.39 32.68
N ASP A 574 21.48 6.43 33.40
CA ASP A 574 21.49 7.82 32.90
C ASP A 574 22.44 8.05 31.73
N ASP A 575 23.39 7.17 31.49
CA ASP A 575 24.32 7.20 30.37
C ASP A 575 23.99 6.18 29.28
N GLU A 576 22.85 5.50 29.36
CA GLU A 576 22.49 4.40 28.47
C GLU A 576 21.27 4.73 27.62
N ALA A 577 21.26 4.15 26.41
CA ALA A 577 20.10 4.21 25.49
C ALA A 577 19.90 2.86 24.79
N ALA A 578 18.65 2.58 24.47
CA ALA A 578 18.30 1.51 23.54
C ALA A 578 17.98 2.14 22.18
N VAL A 579 18.55 1.58 21.11
CA VAL A 579 18.46 2.13 19.76
C VAL A 579 17.74 1.15 18.86
N ASP A 580 16.85 1.64 18.00
CA ASP A 580 16.20 0.81 17.00
C ASP A 580 17.21 0.21 16.01
N LYS A 581 17.05 -1.09 15.72
CA LYS A 581 17.92 -1.86 14.80
C LYS A 581 18.05 -1.20 13.43
N VAL A 582 17.01 -0.54 12.96
CA VAL A 582 17.02 0.11 11.66
C VAL A 582 17.84 1.38 11.69
N LEU A 583 17.65 2.22 12.71
CA LEU A 583 18.47 3.41 12.93
C LEU A 583 19.94 3.01 13.11
N ALA A 584 20.20 2.00 13.93
CA ALA A 584 21.54 1.47 14.17
C ALA A 584 22.21 1.00 12.86
N SER A 585 21.49 0.25 12.03
CA SER A 585 21.99 -0.21 10.73
C SER A 585 22.26 0.94 9.76
N LYS A 586 21.38 1.96 9.71
CA LYS A 586 21.54 3.14 8.83
C LYS A 586 22.74 4.01 9.23
N MET A 587 23.04 4.06 10.53
CA MET A 587 24.10 4.90 11.10
C MET A 587 25.39 4.14 11.40
N GLY A 588 25.42 2.82 11.22
CA GLY A 588 26.55 1.96 11.56
C GLY A 588 26.84 1.88 13.08
N ILE A 589 25.79 2.01 13.91
CA ILE A 589 25.89 2.02 15.38
C ILE A 589 25.81 0.58 15.89
N ASN A 590 26.72 0.22 16.80
CA ASN A 590 26.72 -1.08 17.45
C ASN A 590 26.48 -0.94 18.96
N VAL A 591 26.17 -2.06 19.62
CA VAL A 591 26.06 -2.11 21.06
C VAL A 591 27.43 -1.76 21.69
N GLY A 592 27.42 -0.82 22.62
CA GLY A 592 28.60 -0.30 23.27
C GLY A 592 29.13 1.01 22.69
N ASP A 593 28.69 1.41 21.52
CA ASP A 593 29.09 2.70 20.92
C ASP A 593 28.46 3.87 21.68
N THR A 594 29.06 5.05 21.57
CA THR A 594 28.51 6.29 22.10
C THR A 594 27.60 6.96 21.03
N LEU A 595 26.38 7.25 21.42
CA LEU A 595 25.41 7.97 20.64
C LEU A 595 25.31 9.43 21.11
N THR A 596 25.57 10.36 20.23
CA THR A 596 25.38 11.79 20.52
C THR A 596 24.07 12.24 19.89
N LEU A 597 23.12 12.66 20.72
CA LEU A 597 21.82 13.20 20.31
C LEU A 597 21.78 14.70 20.56
N GLY A 598 21.74 15.47 19.50
CA GLY A 598 21.41 16.91 19.55
C GLY A 598 19.91 17.07 19.40
N LEU A 599 19.25 17.48 20.47
CA LEU A 599 17.80 17.66 20.55
C LEU A 599 17.48 19.14 20.52
N LYS A 600 16.45 19.53 19.80
CA LYS A 600 15.94 20.90 19.81
C LYS A 600 14.80 20.99 20.81
N ILE A 601 15.02 21.76 21.87
CA ILE A 601 13.96 22.19 22.78
C ILE A 601 13.52 23.56 22.29
N ASP A 602 12.31 23.71 21.87
CA ASP A 602 11.89 24.94 21.20
C ASP A 602 13.01 25.56 20.33
N SER A 603 12.75 26.39 19.44
CA SER A 603 13.69 26.90 18.41
C SER A 603 15.03 27.48 18.92
N TYR A 604 15.26 27.53 20.23
CA TYR A 604 16.30 28.38 20.82
C TYR A 604 17.35 27.69 21.71
N LEU A 605 17.12 26.47 22.20
CA LEU A 605 18.08 25.81 23.11
C LEU A 605 18.37 24.36 22.65
N PRO A 606 19.49 24.11 21.97
CA PRO A 606 19.92 22.75 21.70
C PRO A 606 20.34 22.05 22.99
N ALA A 607 19.75 20.92 23.28
CA ALA A 607 20.25 20.01 24.30
C ALA A 607 21.05 18.89 23.62
N GLU A 608 22.22 18.56 24.17
CA GLU A 608 23.02 17.45 23.71
C GLU A 608 23.06 16.36 24.77
N LEU A 609 22.66 15.14 24.38
CA LEU A 609 22.74 13.96 25.22
C LEU A 609 23.80 13.02 24.64
N GLN A 610 24.77 12.61 25.46
CA GLN A 610 25.76 11.58 25.13
C GLN A 610 25.38 10.30 25.87
N LEU A 611 25.01 9.28 25.12
CA LEU A 611 24.47 8.03 25.65
C LEU A 611 25.23 6.85 25.08
N ARG A 612 25.48 5.82 25.87
CA ARG A 612 26.05 4.57 25.42
C ARG A 612 24.94 3.62 24.96
N VAL A 613 25.06 3.06 23.79
CA VAL A 613 24.09 2.08 23.26
C VAL A 613 24.20 0.77 24.06
N LYS A 614 23.18 0.50 24.86
CA LYS A 614 23.09 -0.70 25.69
C LYS A 614 22.56 -1.90 24.93
N CYS A 615 21.54 -1.73 24.17
CA CYS A 615 20.88 -2.77 23.40
C CYS A 615 20.25 -2.22 22.12
N LEU A 616 20.00 -3.13 21.18
CA LEU A 616 19.26 -2.83 19.96
C LEU A 616 17.85 -3.42 20.07
N ILE A 617 16.86 -2.57 19.88
CA ILE A 617 15.44 -2.93 19.96
C ILE A 617 14.82 -3.04 18.57
N ASP A 618 13.75 -3.78 18.45
CA ASP A 618 12.92 -3.82 17.25
C ASP A 618 11.71 -2.88 17.44
N ALA A 619 12.00 -1.57 17.42
CA ALA A 619 10.98 -0.55 17.63
C ALA A 619 10.07 -0.35 16.42
N GLY A 620 10.40 -0.94 15.28
CA GLY A 620 9.56 -0.90 14.08
C GLY A 620 8.16 -1.45 14.31
N LYS A 621 7.98 -2.33 15.29
CA LYS A 621 6.66 -2.78 15.73
C LYS A 621 5.89 -1.72 16.52
N SER A 622 6.59 -0.83 17.25
CA SER A 622 5.94 0.09 18.19
C SER A 622 5.44 1.40 17.57
N ASN A 623 5.89 1.74 16.37
CA ASN A 623 5.43 2.89 15.61
C ASN A 623 5.89 2.78 14.17
N ASN A 624 5.16 3.38 13.27
CA ASN A 624 5.44 3.47 11.85
C ASN A 624 6.81 4.12 11.51
N TYR A 625 7.61 4.51 12.50
CA TYR A 625 8.87 5.21 12.36
C TYR A 625 10.02 4.35 12.92
N GLY A 626 10.72 3.68 12.06
CA GLY A 626 11.91 2.89 12.41
C GLY A 626 13.14 3.69 12.81
N ASN A 627 12.96 4.84 13.48
CA ASN A 627 14.04 5.69 13.99
C ASN A 627 13.75 6.04 15.46
N THR A 628 13.64 5.04 16.32
CA THR A 628 13.34 5.26 17.73
C THR A 628 14.60 5.11 18.58
N VAL A 629 14.80 6.01 19.52
CA VAL A 629 15.76 5.90 20.61
C VAL A 629 15.00 5.91 21.92
N MET A 630 15.22 4.90 22.76
CA MET A 630 14.65 4.83 24.10
C MET A 630 15.67 5.25 25.13
N VAL A 631 15.25 6.08 26.05
CA VAL A 631 16.06 6.61 27.17
C VAL A 631 15.30 6.43 28.48
N ASN A 632 15.98 6.59 29.59
CA ASN A 632 15.28 6.65 30.87
C ASN A 632 14.49 7.98 31.02
N LEU A 633 13.47 7.98 31.87
CA LEU A 633 12.62 9.14 32.07
C LEU A 633 13.40 10.35 32.59
N ALA A 634 14.45 10.16 33.38
CA ALA A 634 15.26 11.25 33.89
C ALA A 634 15.96 12.03 32.77
N ASN A 635 16.49 11.35 31.75
CA ASN A 635 17.09 11.99 30.59
C ASN A 635 16.07 12.71 29.73
N TYR A 636 14.91 12.10 29.55
CA TYR A 636 13.83 12.71 28.79
C TYR A 636 13.37 14.03 29.44
N LYS A 637 13.16 14.02 30.75
CA LYS A 637 12.71 15.20 31.52
C LYS A 637 13.77 16.30 31.64
N LYS A 638 15.02 16.06 31.27
CA LYS A 638 16.01 17.15 31.11
C LYS A 638 15.70 18.03 29.91
N VAL A 639 14.97 17.49 28.93
CA VAL A 639 14.71 18.13 27.64
C VAL A 639 13.25 18.50 27.47
N TYR A 640 12.34 17.59 27.82
CA TYR A 640 10.90 17.75 27.60
C TYR A 640 10.13 17.61 28.91
N TYR A 641 9.11 18.47 29.10
CA TYR A 641 8.24 18.50 30.30
C TYR A 641 6.79 18.12 30.00
N ASP A 642 6.54 17.48 28.89
CA ASP A 642 5.23 17.06 28.45
C ASP A 642 4.62 15.93 29.29
N ASN A 643 3.33 15.72 29.10
CA ASN A 643 2.57 14.63 29.68
C ASN A 643 2.93 13.28 29.00
N PRO A 644 2.62 12.15 29.63
CA PRO A 644 2.80 10.86 28.99
C PRO A 644 1.98 10.80 27.70
N SER A 645 2.53 10.21 26.66
CA SER A 645 1.84 10.02 25.38
C SER A 645 0.94 8.78 25.37
N THR A 646 1.22 7.83 26.27
CA THR A 646 0.49 6.56 26.38
C THR A 646 0.63 6.02 27.78
N VAL A 647 -0.42 5.43 28.32
CA VAL A 647 -0.37 4.69 29.59
C VAL A 647 -0.76 3.23 29.33
N LEU A 648 0.11 2.32 29.77
CA LEU A 648 -0.06 0.88 29.64
C LEU A 648 -0.40 0.27 31.00
N ILE A 649 -1.42 -0.56 31.04
CA ILE A 649 -1.94 -1.11 32.30
C ILE A 649 -1.94 -2.64 32.19
N LYS A 650 -1.37 -3.29 33.19
CA LYS A 650 -1.48 -4.74 33.41
C LYS A 650 -2.48 -5.02 34.49
N THR A 651 -3.26 -6.06 34.29
CA THR A 651 -4.35 -6.46 35.18
C THR A 651 -4.15 -7.89 35.71
N VAL A 652 -4.83 -8.25 36.76
CA VAL A 652 -4.94 -9.63 37.18
C VAL A 652 -5.73 -10.42 36.13
N PRO A 653 -5.31 -11.63 35.74
CA PRO A 653 -6.04 -12.43 34.77
C PRO A 653 -7.52 -12.59 35.12
N GLY A 654 -8.38 -12.25 34.14
CA GLY A 654 -9.84 -12.27 34.29
C GLY A 654 -10.46 -11.00 34.89
N MET A 655 -9.68 -10.00 35.31
CA MET A 655 -10.19 -8.72 35.82
C MET A 655 -10.11 -7.57 34.84
N THR A 656 -9.53 -7.79 33.65
CA THR A 656 -9.30 -6.76 32.63
C THR A 656 -10.58 -5.99 32.31
N TRP A 657 -11.69 -6.68 32.10
CA TRP A 657 -12.97 -6.05 31.78
C TRP A 657 -13.53 -5.19 32.94
N LYS A 658 -13.38 -5.66 34.16
CA LYS A 658 -13.80 -4.90 35.34
C LYS A 658 -12.97 -3.63 35.50
N VAL A 659 -11.65 -3.73 35.40
CA VAL A 659 -10.72 -2.60 35.43
C VAL A 659 -11.04 -1.60 34.32
N TYR A 660 -11.25 -2.09 33.09
CA TYR A 660 -11.61 -1.29 31.94
C TYR A 660 -12.89 -0.45 32.18
N GLN A 661 -13.94 -1.07 32.70
CA GLN A 661 -15.20 -0.37 33.05
C GLN A 661 -15.00 0.69 34.14
N ILE A 662 -14.17 0.41 35.15
CA ILE A 662 -13.84 1.39 36.19
C ILE A 662 -13.07 2.57 35.58
N LEU A 663 -12.10 2.30 34.70
CA LEU A 663 -11.36 3.37 34.04
C LEU A 663 -12.26 4.26 33.18
N LEU A 664 -13.17 3.69 32.40
CA LEU A 664 -14.16 4.43 31.61
C LEU A 664 -15.07 5.31 32.48
N SER A 665 -15.35 4.87 33.73
CA SER A 665 -16.18 5.66 34.65
C SER A 665 -15.40 6.72 35.45
N THR A 666 -14.09 6.60 35.50
CA THR A 666 -13.22 7.43 36.35
C THR A 666 -12.46 8.48 35.58
N LEU A 667 -12.05 8.14 34.35
CA LEU A 667 -11.27 9.02 33.49
C LEU A 667 -12.15 9.63 32.39
N PRO A 668 -11.86 10.84 31.92
CA PRO A 668 -12.60 11.47 30.82
C PRO A 668 -12.36 10.72 29.52
N ASP A 669 -13.40 10.64 28.69
CA ASP A 669 -13.42 9.84 27.44
C ASP A 669 -12.90 10.60 26.19
N SER A 670 -12.55 11.87 26.32
CA SER A 670 -12.12 12.70 25.18
C SER A 670 -11.18 13.83 25.65
N PRO A 671 -10.10 14.07 24.95
CA PRO A 671 -9.56 13.45 23.72
C PRO A 671 -8.83 12.13 23.97
N MET A 672 -8.81 11.66 25.21
CA MET A 672 -8.17 10.42 25.62
C MET A 672 -8.98 9.21 25.13
N SER A 673 -8.32 8.20 24.59
CA SER A 673 -8.95 6.93 24.24
C SER A 673 -8.47 5.83 25.18
N ILE A 674 -9.42 5.17 25.84
CA ILE A 674 -9.17 4.00 26.69
C ILE A 674 -9.66 2.77 25.93
N GLN A 675 -8.78 1.81 25.69
CA GLN A 675 -9.07 0.59 24.94
C GLN A 675 -8.48 -0.63 25.64
N THR A 676 -9.13 -1.76 25.50
CA THR A 676 -8.47 -3.04 25.78
C THR A 676 -7.41 -3.28 24.72
N MET A 677 -6.38 -4.07 25.01
CA MET A 677 -5.35 -4.39 24.04
C MET A 677 -5.92 -5.13 22.81
N ASP A 678 -6.97 -5.93 23.01
CA ASP A 678 -7.68 -6.59 21.91
C ASP A 678 -8.38 -5.57 20.99
N GLU A 679 -9.11 -4.60 21.55
CA GLU A 679 -9.74 -3.53 20.77
C GLU A 679 -8.72 -2.67 20.04
N TYR A 680 -7.63 -2.28 20.71
CA TYR A 680 -6.53 -1.56 20.09
C TYR A 680 -5.92 -2.33 18.91
N THR A 681 -5.68 -3.64 19.10
CA THR A 681 -5.16 -4.49 18.04
C THR A 681 -6.13 -4.64 16.88
N ILE A 682 -7.44 -4.74 17.16
CA ILE A 682 -8.48 -4.80 16.13
C ILE A 682 -8.54 -3.49 15.33
N SER A 683 -8.48 -2.34 16.01
CA SER A 683 -8.49 -1.03 15.34
C SER A 683 -7.27 -0.84 14.43
N GLN A 684 -6.08 -1.25 14.88
CA GLN A 684 -4.86 -1.23 14.07
C GLN A 684 -4.96 -2.20 12.86
N LYS A 685 -5.55 -3.38 13.06
CA LYS A 685 -5.78 -4.33 11.96
C LYS A 685 -6.77 -3.80 10.93
N ALA A 686 -7.86 -3.19 11.34
CA ALA A 686 -8.86 -2.64 10.43
C ALA A 686 -8.26 -1.62 9.46
N TYR A 687 -7.37 -0.76 9.93
CA TYR A 687 -6.63 0.18 9.10
C TYR A 687 -5.77 -0.53 8.04
N MET A 688 -5.11 -1.63 8.42
CA MET A 688 -4.23 -2.37 7.52
C MET A 688 -4.98 -3.35 6.60
N ASP A 689 -6.14 -3.85 6.98
CA ASP A 689 -6.98 -4.69 6.11
C ASP A 689 -7.34 -3.97 4.81
N SER A 690 -7.45 -2.67 4.85
CA SER A 690 -7.66 -1.81 3.69
C SER A 690 -6.47 -1.87 2.71
N ILE A 691 -5.25 -1.67 3.18
CA ILE A 691 -4.03 -1.77 2.36
C ILE A 691 -3.88 -3.20 1.83
N LEU A 692 -4.10 -4.20 2.69
CA LEU A 692 -4.01 -5.60 2.32
C LEU A 692 -5.02 -6.00 1.25
N SER A 693 -6.24 -5.45 1.26
CA SER A 693 -7.26 -5.72 0.24
C SER A 693 -6.77 -5.36 -1.17
N VAL A 694 -6.07 -4.23 -1.32
CA VAL A 694 -5.47 -3.80 -2.58
C VAL A 694 -4.35 -4.75 -3.01
N ILE A 695 -3.48 -5.15 -2.08
CA ILE A 695 -2.41 -6.11 -2.36
C ILE A 695 -3.00 -7.46 -2.80
N TYR A 696 -4.03 -7.97 -2.12
CA TYR A 696 -4.70 -9.22 -2.49
C TYR A 696 -5.36 -9.14 -3.87
N ALA A 697 -6.01 -8.03 -4.20
CA ALA A 697 -6.57 -7.81 -5.53
C ALA A 697 -5.48 -7.88 -6.62
N VAL A 698 -4.34 -7.24 -6.39
CA VAL A 698 -3.18 -7.28 -7.29
C VAL A 698 -2.62 -8.70 -7.42
N VAL A 699 -2.52 -9.44 -6.33
CA VAL A 699 -2.07 -10.84 -6.33
C VAL A 699 -3.01 -11.71 -7.15
N VAL A 700 -4.34 -11.61 -6.94
CA VAL A 700 -5.35 -12.37 -7.70
C VAL A 700 -5.26 -12.03 -9.19
N LEU A 701 -5.14 -10.75 -9.54
CA LEU A 701 -4.93 -10.31 -10.91
C LEU A 701 -3.64 -10.89 -11.51
N GLY A 702 -2.55 -10.87 -10.75
CA GLY A 702 -1.27 -11.43 -11.15
C GLY A 702 -1.33 -12.92 -11.47
N ILE A 703 -2.00 -13.70 -10.63
CA ILE A 703 -2.24 -15.12 -10.85
C ILE A 703 -3.09 -15.33 -12.11
N ALA A 704 -4.21 -14.60 -12.24
CA ALA A 704 -5.10 -14.71 -13.37
C ALA A 704 -4.37 -14.39 -14.69
N LEU A 705 -3.61 -13.30 -14.74
CA LEU A 705 -2.81 -12.89 -15.89
C LEU A 705 -1.73 -13.92 -16.25
N SER A 706 -1.04 -14.46 -15.23
CA SER A 706 -0.02 -15.51 -15.41
C SER A 706 -0.61 -16.78 -16.00
N LEU A 707 -1.77 -17.23 -15.49
CA LEU A 707 -2.48 -18.39 -16.01
C LEU A 707 -2.95 -18.19 -17.44
N MET A 708 -3.56 -17.03 -17.74
CA MET A 708 -4.03 -16.70 -19.09
C MET A 708 -2.88 -16.63 -20.09
N GLY A 709 -1.79 -15.96 -19.74
CA GLY A 709 -0.59 -15.88 -20.54
C GLY A 709 0.03 -17.25 -20.82
N THR A 710 0.15 -18.07 -19.79
CA THR A 710 0.71 -19.43 -19.91
C THR A 710 -0.21 -20.33 -20.74
N PHE A 711 -1.52 -20.26 -20.51
CA PHE A 711 -2.50 -21.00 -21.29
C PHE A 711 -2.44 -20.65 -22.78
N SER A 712 -2.40 -19.34 -23.08
CA SER A 712 -2.25 -18.85 -24.45
C SER A 712 -0.97 -19.35 -25.11
N ASN A 713 0.17 -19.20 -24.42
CA ASN A 713 1.46 -19.64 -24.95
C ASN A 713 1.51 -21.15 -25.19
N MET A 714 0.96 -21.92 -24.28
CA MET A 714 0.92 -23.38 -24.39
C MET A 714 0.03 -23.84 -25.55
N LEU A 715 -1.16 -23.21 -25.70
CA LEU A 715 -2.07 -23.56 -26.79
C LEU A 715 -1.45 -23.27 -28.16
N MET A 716 -0.86 -22.09 -28.31
CA MET A 716 -0.17 -21.68 -29.53
C MET A 716 1.08 -22.53 -29.78
N GLY A 717 1.84 -22.86 -28.74
CA GLY A 717 2.99 -23.75 -28.84
C GLY A 717 2.60 -25.13 -29.34
N PHE A 718 1.48 -25.65 -28.85
CA PHE A 718 0.92 -26.93 -29.31
C PHE A 718 0.52 -26.85 -30.80
N GLU A 719 -0.19 -25.79 -31.20
CA GLU A 719 -0.58 -25.60 -32.60
C GLU A 719 0.65 -25.50 -33.54
N HIS A 720 1.70 -24.82 -33.15
CA HIS A 720 2.96 -24.74 -33.90
C HIS A 720 3.71 -26.08 -33.99
N SER A 721 3.59 -26.90 -32.97
CA SER A 721 4.28 -28.19 -32.86
C SER A 721 3.47 -29.37 -33.42
N ARG A 722 2.25 -29.15 -33.94
CA ARG A 722 1.36 -30.20 -34.47
C ARG A 722 2.03 -31.06 -35.50
N ARG A 723 2.68 -30.45 -36.50
CA ARG A 723 3.43 -31.15 -37.54
C ARG A 723 4.54 -32.03 -36.96
N LYS A 724 5.30 -31.52 -36.00
CA LYS A 724 6.36 -32.24 -35.31
C LYS A 724 5.81 -33.45 -34.55
N TYR A 725 4.69 -33.32 -33.89
CA TYR A 725 4.01 -34.42 -33.20
C TYR A 725 3.47 -35.46 -34.20
N ALA A 726 2.99 -35.02 -35.37
CA ALA A 726 2.58 -35.92 -36.44
C ALA A 726 3.78 -36.72 -36.97
N VAL A 727 4.94 -36.09 -37.17
CA VAL A 727 6.19 -36.77 -37.55
C VAL A 727 6.65 -37.78 -36.47
N TYR A 728 6.59 -37.42 -35.21
CA TYR A 728 6.95 -38.36 -34.13
C TYR A 728 5.99 -39.57 -34.08
N TYR A 729 4.72 -39.35 -34.36
CA TYR A 729 3.79 -40.49 -34.48
C TYR A 729 4.04 -41.35 -35.69
N SER A 730 4.32 -40.78 -36.87
CA SER A 730 4.65 -41.53 -38.07
C SER A 730 5.95 -42.33 -37.94
N SER A 731 6.88 -41.86 -37.08
CA SER A 731 8.13 -42.59 -36.73
C SER A 731 7.96 -43.64 -35.60
N SER A 732 6.78 -44.19 -35.44
CA SER A 732 6.44 -45.28 -34.52
C SER A 732 6.27 -44.90 -33.04
N MET A 733 6.13 -43.58 -32.73
CA MET A 733 5.84 -43.17 -31.37
C MET A 733 4.34 -43.31 -31.07
N SER A 734 3.94 -44.16 -30.11
CA SER A 734 2.52 -44.30 -29.77
C SER A 734 1.89 -43.01 -29.22
N LYS A 735 0.56 -42.83 -29.42
CA LYS A 735 -0.21 -41.68 -28.88
C LYS A 735 -0.02 -41.49 -27.38
N SER A 736 0.11 -42.60 -26.61
CA SER A 736 0.35 -42.57 -25.16
C SER A 736 1.74 -42.00 -24.82
N LYS A 737 2.79 -42.40 -25.55
CA LYS A 737 4.15 -41.85 -25.37
C LYS A 737 4.19 -40.37 -25.73
N LEU A 738 3.43 -39.97 -26.77
CA LEU A 738 3.35 -38.58 -27.17
C LEU A 738 2.61 -37.69 -26.12
N LYS A 739 1.53 -38.21 -25.53
CA LYS A 739 0.86 -37.54 -24.38
C LYS A 739 1.81 -37.39 -23.19
N LYS A 740 2.58 -38.45 -22.87
CA LYS A 740 3.62 -38.39 -21.83
C LYS A 740 4.71 -37.37 -22.14
N LEU A 741 5.10 -37.22 -23.40
CA LEU A 741 6.09 -36.23 -23.83
C LEU A 741 5.61 -34.81 -23.53
N ILE A 742 4.41 -34.47 -23.97
CA ILE A 742 3.82 -33.13 -23.72
C ILE A 742 3.66 -32.87 -22.22
N LEU A 743 3.19 -33.87 -21.46
CA LEU A 743 3.06 -33.76 -20.02
C LEU A 743 4.42 -33.49 -19.34
N TRP A 744 5.45 -34.27 -19.68
CA TRP A 744 6.80 -34.09 -19.13
C TRP A 744 7.40 -32.73 -19.54
N GLU A 745 7.20 -32.28 -20.79
CA GLU A 745 7.67 -30.96 -21.24
C GLU A 745 7.05 -29.86 -20.40
N THR A 746 5.75 -29.92 -20.15
CA THR A 746 5.05 -28.94 -19.33
C THR A 746 5.48 -29.00 -17.87
N ILE A 747 5.55 -30.20 -17.28
CA ILE A 747 6.01 -30.38 -15.90
C ILE A 747 7.41 -29.77 -15.72
N LEU A 748 8.34 -30.07 -16.61
CA LEU A 748 9.71 -29.57 -16.52
C LEU A 748 9.77 -28.06 -16.70
N THR A 749 9.09 -27.51 -17.72
CA THR A 749 9.06 -26.06 -17.96
C THR A 749 8.46 -25.33 -16.75
N THR A 750 7.35 -25.83 -16.22
CA THR A 750 6.67 -25.20 -15.07
C THR A 750 7.52 -25.34 -13.81
N ALA A 751 8.08 -26.52 -13.53
CA ALA A 751 8.91 -26.74 -12.35
C ALA A 751 10.16 -25.84 -12.34
N VAL A 752 10.85 -25.77 -13.47
CA VAL A 752 12.04 -24.89 -13.63
C VAL A 752 11.67 -23.43 -13.45
N SER A 753 10.53 -23.00 -14.02
CA SER A 753 10.07 -21.61 -13.92
C SER A 753 9.64 -21.25 -12.50
N VAL A 754 8.92 -22.14 -11.81
CA VAL A 754 8.48 -21.93 -10.42
C VAL A 754 9.67 -21.87 -9.47
N LEU A 755 10.61 -22.80 -9.57
CA LEU A 755 11.81 -22.79 -8.74
C LEU A 755 12.65 -21.53 -8.97
N ALA A 756 12.85 -21.14 -10.22
CA ALA A 756 13.54 -19.89 -10.56
C ALA A 756 12.77 -18.67 -10.04
N SER A 757 11.43 -18.67 -10.11
CA SER A 757 10.60 -17.59 -9.59
C SER A 757 10.72 -17.42 -8.07
N VAL A 758 10.79 -18.53 -7.32
CA VAL A 758 11.00 -18.48 -5.86
C VAL A 758 12.36 -17.87 -5.52
N VAL A 759 13.41 -18.31 -6.22
CA VAL A 759 14.78 -17.76 -6.01
C VAL A 759 14.82 -16.27 -6.36
N PHE A 760 14.23 -15.88 -7.50
CA PHE A 760 14.24 -14.50 -7.95
C PHE A 760 13.32 -13.60 -7.09
N ALA A 761 12.19 -14.12 -6.61
CA ALA A 761 11.32 -13.40 -5.68
C ALA A 761 12.05 -13.04 -4.39
N ARG A 762 12.91 -13.92 -3.87
CA ARG A 762 13.75 -13.61 -2.69
C ARG A 762 14.68 -12.42 -2.93
N PHE A 763 15.30 -12.36 -4.09
CA PHE A 763 16.12 -11.21 -4.48
C PHE A 763 15.28 -9.94 -4.65
N PHE A 764 14.12 -10.06 -5.28
CA PHE A 764 13.22 -8.93 -5.52
C PHE A 764 12.64 -8.36 -4.22
N LEU A 765 12.37 -9.23 -3.23
CA LEU A 765 11.97 -8.83 -1.89
C LEU A 765 13.01 -7.95 -1.17
N ASN A 766 14.30 -8.18 -1.40
CA ASN A 766 15.35 -7.32 -0.83
C ASN A 766 15.27 -5.89 -1.42
N ILE A 767 14.92 -5.76 -2.70
CA ILE A 767 14.73 -4.43 -3.32
C ILE A 767 13.47 -3.76 -2.77
N ILE A 768 12.37 -4.50 -2.63
CA ILE A 768 11.13 -3.99 -2.03
C ILE A 768 11.38 -3.56 -0.57
N ASN A 769 12.09 -4.37 0.20
CA ASN A 769 12.43 -4.05 1.58
C ASN A 769 13.23 -2.74 1.69
N LYS A 770 14.19 -2.54 0.78
CA LYS A 770 14.92 -1.27 0.70
C LYS A 770 14.00 -0.10 0.32
N ALA A 771 13.10 -0.30 -0.65
CA ALA A 771 12.13 0.74 -1.02
C ALA A 771 11.23 1.11 0.17
N LEU A 772 10.71 0.13 0.92
CA LEU A 772 9.91 0.36 2.12
C LEU A 772 10.72 1.05 3.22
N SER A 773 11.97 0.66 3.43
CA SER A 773 12.84 1.31 4.43
C SER A 773 13.17 2.77 4.10
N LEU A 774 13.19 3.13 2.81
CA LEU A 774 13.35 4.52 2.39
C LEU A 774 12.10 5.37 2.65
N LEU A 775 10.95 4.71 2.79
CA LEU A 775 9.68 5.32 3.21
C LEU A 775 9.49 5.27 4.74
N SER A 776 10.56 5.02 5.49
CA SER A 776 10.52 4.85 6.96
C SER A 776 9.61 3.68 7.43
N LEU A 777 9.18 2.82 6.53
CA LEU A 777 8.39 1.63 6.83
C LEU A 777 9.31 0.42 7.01
N THR A 778 9.52 0.03 8.24
CA THR A 778 10.40 -1.10 8.58
C THR A 778 9.60 -2.34 8.91
N VAL A 779 8.93 -2.86 7.90
CA VAL A 779 8.28 -4.17 8.02
C VAL A 779 9.36 -5.25 7.85
N PRO A 780 9.59 -6.11 8.85
CA PRO A 780 10.51 -7.22 8.66
C PRO A 780 9.93 -8.18 7.64
N LEU A 781 10.36 -8.07 6.38
CA LEU A 781 9.97 -9.01 5.33
C LEU A 781 10.61 -10.38 5.60
N THR A 782 10.19 -11.04 6.65
CA THR A 782 10.57 -12.41 6.96
C THR A 782 9.70 -13.34 6.13
N SER A 783 10.21 -13.77 4.99
CA SER A 783 9.55 -14.88 4.32
C SER A 783 10.17 -16.20 4.83
N PRO A 784 9.44 -17.02 5.54
CA PRO A 784 9.81 -18.40 5.63
C PRO A 784 9.88 -18.92 4.19
N LEU A 785 11.02 -19.47 3.80
CA LEU A 785 11.20 -20.16 2.50
C LEU A 785 10.04 -21.13 2.24
N LEU A 786 9.45 -21.65 3.31
CA LEU A 786 8.30 -22.52 3.32
C LEU A 786 7.05 -21.89 2.63
N TYR A 787 6.71 -20.63 2.92
CA TYR A 787 5.54 -19.97 2.29
C TYR A 787 5.75 -19.77 0.79
N ALA A 788 6.96 -19.34 0.39
CA ALA A 788 7.27 -19.20 -1.02
C ALA A 788 7.24 -20.55 -1.76
N LEU A 789 7.70 -21.63 -1.13
CA LEU A 789 7.64 -22.99 -1.67
C LEU A 789 6.21 -23.53 -1.72
N LEU A 790 5.41 -23.36 -0.68
CA LEU A 790 4.00 -23.77 -0.66
C LEU A 790 3.20 -23.05 -1.75
N PHE A 791 3.41 -21.75 -1.88
CA PHE A 791 2.76 -20.98 -2.93
C PHE A 791 3.25 -21.39 -4.33
N GLY A 792 4.55 -21.61 -4.49
CA GLY A 792 5.12 -22.15 -5.72
C GLY A 792 4.52 -23.51 -6.07
N ALA A 793 4.33 -24.39 -5.10
CA ALA A 793 3.69 -25.70 -5.27
C ALA A 793 2.20 -25.56 -5.66
N ALA A 794 1.46 -24.66 -5.04
CA ALA A 794 0.07 -24.37 -5.40
C ALA A 794 -0.02 -23.81 -6.85
N ALA A 795 0.82 -22.85 -7.20
CA ALA A 795 0.90 -22.32 -8.56
C ALA A 795 1.26 -23.43 -9.57
N PHE A 796 2.19 -24.31 -9.23
CA PHE A 796 2.55 -25.47 -10.04
C PHE A 796 1.36 -26.41 -10.28
N ALA A 797 0.60 -26.73 -9.24
CA ALA A 797 -0.59 -27.58 -9.35
C ALA A 797 -1.66 -26.96 -10.27
N VAL A 798 -1.93 -25.66 -10.12
CA VAL A 798 -2.89 -24.93 -10.96
C VAL A 798 -2.42 -24.89 -12.42
N LEU A 799 -1.13 -24.65 -12.65
CA LEU A 799 -0.57 -24.61 -14.01
C LEU A 799 -0.61 -25.98 -14.72
N LEU A 800 -0.58 -27.08 -13.98
CA LEU A 800 -0.75 -28.42 -14.57
C LEU A 800 -2.15 -28.62 -15.17
N VAL A 801 -3.17 -27.92 -14.67
CA VAL A 801 -4.53 -27.98 -15.24
C VAL A 801 -4.55 -27.44 -16.68
N VAL A 802 -3.69 -26.49 -17.00
CA VAL A 802 -3.56 -25.89 -18.33
C VAL A 802 -3.20 -26.92 -19.41
N VAL A 803 -2.47 -27.97 -19.04
CA VAL A 803 -2.05 -29.06 -19.96
C VAL A 803 -3.22 -29.88 -20.50
N ILE A 804 -4.33 -29.94 -19.78
CA ILE A 804 -5.47 -30.81 -20.13
C ILE A 804 -5.99 -30.53 -21.54
N LYS A 805 -6.02 -29.25 -21.95
CA LYS A 805 -6.54 -28.88 -23.26
C LYS A 805 -5.63 -29.30 -24.43
N PRO A 806 -4.33 -29.04 -24.45
CA PRO A 806 -3.39 -29.60 -25.42
C PRO A 806 -3.45 -31.13 -25.52
N LEU A 807 -3.55 -31.84 -24.38
CA LEU A 807 -3.68 -33.29 -24.37
C LEU A 807 -4.99 -33.79 -25.02
N ARG A 808 -6.11 -33.08 -24.82
CA ARG A 808 -7.38 -33.37 -25.49
C ARG A 808 -7.30 -33.09 -26.99
N MET A 809 -6.63 -32.00 -27.40
CA MET A 809 -6.40 -31.66 -28.81
C MET A 809 -5.55 -32.72 -29.52
N LEU A 810 -4.48 -33.21 -28.88
CA LEU A 810 -3.67 -34.30 -29.39
C LEU A 810 -4.49 -35.58 -29.63
N SER A 811 -5.41 -35.93 -28.71
CA SER A 811 -6.22 -37.13 -28.86
C SER A 811 -7.16 -37.08 -30.07
N LYS A 812 -7.62 -35.90 -30.46
CA LYS A 812 -8.52 -35.63 -31.60
C LYS A 812 -7.80 -35.35 -32.93
N MET A 813 -6.46 -35.29 -32.92
CA MET A 813 -5.67 -34.94 -34.09
C MET A 813 -5.71 -36.03 -35.15
N ASN A 814 -6.08 -35.67 -36.40
CA ASN A 814 -6.00 -36.54 -37.56
C ASN A 814 -4.63 -36.41 -38.24
N ILE A 815 -3.79 -37.41 -38.06
CA ILE A 815 -2.37 -37.40 -38.43
C ILE A 815 -2.16 -37.35 -39.92
N ALA A 816 -3.02 -38.06 -40.68
CA ALA A 816 -2.92 -38.08 -42.14
C ALA A 816 -3.19 -36.71 -42.76
N GLU A 817 -4.09 -35.96 -42.18
CA GLU A 817 -4.48 -34.60 -42.58
C GLU A 817 -3.39 -33.58 -42.22
N GLU A 818 -2.79 -33.70 -41.04
CA GLU A 818 -1.69 -32.80 -40.60
C GLU A 818 -0.38 -32.99 -41.41
N ILE A 819 -0.16 -34.15 -41.94
CA ILE A 819 1.00 -34.43 -42.81
C ILE A 819 0.70 -33.96 -44.24
N LYS A 820 -0.57 -34.10 -44.71
CA LYS A 820 -1.00 -33.70 -46.06
C LYS A 820 -1.11 -32.18 -46.21
N THR A 821 -1.63 -31.46 -45.27
CA THR A 821 -1.78 -29.99 -45.33
C THR A 821 -0.47 -29.24 -45.39
N SER A 822 0.67 -29.92 -45.39
CA SER A 822 2.01 -29.35 -45.57
C SER A 822 2.62 -29.64 -46.93
N ALA A 823 1.92 -30.38 -47.78
CA ALA A 823 2.38 -30.71 -49.15
C ALA A 823 1.71 -29.86 -50.23
N ASP A 824 0.57 -29.19 -49.85
CA ASP A 824 -0.06 -28.13 -50.61
C ASP A 824 0.28 -26.77 -49.97
#